data_da67568f97055efea3b48a3b394fd43d
#
_entry.id   da67568f97055efea3b48a3b394fd43d
#
_cell.length_a   1.000
_cell.length_b   1.000
_cell.length_c   1.000
_cell.angle_alpha   90.00
_cell.angle_beta   90.00
_cell.angle_gamma   90.00
#
_symmetry.space_group_name_H-M   'P 1'
#
loop_
_entity.id
_entity.type
_entity.pdbx_description
1 polymer ?
#
loop_
_entity_poly.entity_id
_entity_poly.type
_entity_poly.pdbx_seq_one_letter_code
_entity_poly.pdbx_strand_id
1 'polypeptide(L)'
;MRNFAALLRRNRWLALALAAEAAVLLVLTAGLFGAPYRAAITPEGFENLFPSFAGLNGDDGSLRIYNDEGFESEQEITFSSAPMALASGAYEVTVEYFSCQTPDAPTFNIERSAGSLTFSSAQTPAAVQADPLTLDDGHRTLTTRLWISSGARMDDLQATLHYDGGQLYLYSITLVEQPVYRVTRLVCFALFFAVCDLLAWLFFGVAAAGRARRLPAVPLALLGITAAACLPLFSDQLYFGHDLNYHLQRIAAMAEELSYGQFPVRMATTTLNGYGYINPLCYCELFLLLPALLYNAWLPLRTCYQAYVLAATLTAAGTSYLCFARITGSRRYGVLGSALYTLSSYRLVCVWFRAALGEYTAMSFLPLVLLGVWQIYTCERPRFAQWAPLAFGMAALVQCHLISTELTAALLAVFCLLRLRQTLAPARLLAWGKAAALAFGLSAWFLLPFLSTVLSVDLQVNNPLVGKPQREGLYLVQLLNPFGTGFGGTSTGTSTDMSLTLGLPLLLGLALALLCLARRREAPRPRALGAVTGLGLLCLLLAMQFFPWDFVESWLGAAVAKAAATFQYPWRFLAPATLLFTAAALLALDLVRRERPQTARILTGAMAAAMVLSVGVFQMQLLATTELTANSLSQNGTRDVGIGEYMIDGCSIYETVWAQPKPGSDALTLTGYEKRAGTAYLSVENAGDAADISVPIFNYGHYRAADGTGAEFPLRSGENARLVLDIPAGYSGTIRIAWVSPLWWRGCEALSLLCALGSLARVLRRRDRAHAAP
;
A
#
# COMPACT_ATOMS: atom_id res chain seq x y z
N MET A 1 8.82 42.51 6.78
CA MET A 1 7.53 43.25 6.87
C MET A 1 7.50 44.54 6.05
N ARG A 2 8.47 45.49 6.18
CA ARG A 2 8.46 46.78 5.42
C ARG A 2 8.40 46.58 3.87
N ASN A 3 9.10 45.61 3.32
CA ASN A 3 9.10 45.33 1.86
C ASN A 3 7.79 44.74 1.35
N PHE A 4 7.07 43.97 2.17
CA PHE A 4 5.77 43.37 1.83
C PHE A 4 4.66 44.45 1.83
N ALA A 5 4.64 45.35 2.83
CA ALA A 5 3.70 46.46 2.86
C ALA A 5 3.88 47.42 1.68
N ALA A 6 5.13 47.65 1.24
CA ALA A 6 5.42 48.44 0.03
C ALA A 6 4.94 47.77 -1.25
N LEU A 7 5.05 46.44 -1.35
CA LEU A 7 4.55 45.61 -2.48
C LEU A 7 3.02 45.72 -2.58
N LEU A 8 2.32 45.58 -1.45
CA LEU A 8 0.85 45.67 -1.39
C LEU A 8 0.34 47.07 -1.79
N ARG A 9 1.01 48.12 -1.32
CA ARG A 9 0.66 49.50 -1.70
C ARG A 9 0.85 49.77 -3.21
N ARG A 10 1.79 49.08 -3.84
CA ARG A 10 2.11 49.22 -5.24
C ARG A 10 1.21 48.36 -6.15
N ASN A 11 0.61 47.30 -5.61
CA ASN A 11 -0.23 46.35 -6.36
C ASN A 11 -1.58 46.14 -5.68
N ARG A 12 -2.57 46.98 -6.05
CA ARG A 12 -3.93 46.90 -5.48
C ARG A 12 -4.63 45.58 -5.72
N TRP A 13 -4.37 44.91 -6.83
CA TRP A 13 -4.95 43.61 -7.16
C TRP A 13 -4.43 42.50 -6.25
N LEU A 14 -3.15 42.51 -5.91
CA LEU A 14 -2.59 41.56 -4.92
C LEU A 14 -3.19 41.78 -3.53
N ALA A 15 -3.38 43.03 -3.13
CA ALA A 15 -4.03 43.32 -1.86
C ALA A 15 -5.49 42.84 -1.81
N LEU A 16 -6.22 43.00 -2.92
CA LEU A 16 -7.60 42.49 -3.05
C LEU A 16 -7.65 40.95 -3.04
N ALA A 17 -6.71 40.29 -3.73
CA ALA A 17 -6.63 38.83 -3.73
C ALA A 17 -6.41 38.28 -2.31
N LEU A 18 -5.40 38.81 -1.59
CA LEU A 18 -5.12 38.38 -0.21
C LEU A 18 -6.29 38.69 0.75
N ALA A 19 -7.01 39.80 0.53
CA ALA A 19 -8.21 40.11 1.31
C ALA A 19 -9.34 39.11 1.04
N ALA A 20 -9.52 38.72 -0.23
CA ALA A 20 -10.50 37.68 -0.61
C ALA A 20 -10.15 36.33 -0.02
N GLU A 21 -8.88 35.93 -0.10
CA GLU A 21 -8.38 34.68 0.52
C GLU A 21 -8.61 34.65 2.03
N ALA A 22 -8.27 35.76 2.72
CA ALA A 22 -8.51 35.92 4.15
C ALA A 22 -10.00 35.83 4.48
N ALA A 23 -10.87 36.45 3.67
CA ALA A 23 -12.32 36.38 3.83
C ALA A 23 -12.85 34.92 3.67
N VAL A 24 -12.38 34.20 2.65
CA VAL A 24 -12.75 32.79 2.45
C VAL A 24 -12.30 31.93 3.63
N LEU A 25 -11.06 32.06 4.09
CA LEU A 25 -10.55 31.31 5.23
C LEU A 25 -11.32 31.66 6.52
N LEU A 26 -11.70 32.92 6.70
CA LEU A 26 -12.53 33.33 7.84
C LEU A 26 -13.91 32.67 7.83
N VAL A 27 -14.58 32.64 6.67
CA VAL A 27 -15.89 31.99 6.50
C VAL A 27 -15.77 30.49 6.76
N LEU A 28 -14.75 29.82 6.21
CA LEU A 28 -14.51 28.40 6.45
C LEU A 28 -14.22 28.12 7.93
N THR A 29 -13.44 28.97 8.60
CA THR A 29 -13.14 28.85 10.03
C THR A 29 -14.40 29.04 10.87
N ALA A 30 -15.24 30.02 10.55
CA ALA A 30 -16.53 30.22 11.22
C ALA A 30 -17.44 29.00 11.04
N GLY A 31 -17.40 28.38 9.86
CA GLY A 31 -18.15 27.14 9.56
C GLY A 31 -17.78 25.95 10.44
N LEU A 32 -16.56 25.91 11.02
CA LEU A 32 -16.16 24.83 11.94
C LEU A 32 -17.01 24.76 13.20
N PHE A 33 -17.59 25.89 13.63
CA PHE A 33 -18.39 25.99 14.85
C PHE A 33 -19.89 25.81 14.60
N GLY A 34 -20.31 25.53 13.36
CA GLY A 34 -21.71 25.25 13.03
C GLY A 34 -22.18 23.91 13.64
N ALA A 35 -23.48 23.83 13.99
CA ALA A 35 -24.07 22.58 14.44
C ALA A 35 -23.91 21.47 13.36
N PRO A 36 -23.67 20.21 13.77
CA PRO A 36 -23.58 19.10 12.82
C PRO A 36 -24.97 18.84 12.21
N TYR A 37 -24.97 18.57 10.90
CA TYR A 37 -26.18 18.13 10.22
C TYR A 37 -26.52 16.71 10.65
N ARG A 38 -27.80 16.42 10.80
CA ARG A 38 -28.31 15.08 11.14
C ARG A 38 -29.45 14.71 10.18
N ALA A 39 -29.45 13.47 9.74
CA ALA A 39 -30.47 12.89 8.92
C ALA A 39 -30.74 11.44 9.37
N ALA A 40 -31.89 10.90 8.99
CA ALA A 40 -32.21 9.51 9.23
C ALA A 40 -32.95 8.94 8.00
N ILE A 41 -32.68 7.66 7.74
CA ILE A 41 -33.46 6.86 6.79
C ILE A 41 -34.29 5.89 7.63
N THR A 42 -35.60 6.06 7.59
CA THR A 42 -36.51 5.19 8.33
C THR A 42 -36.84 3.93 7.53
N PRO A 43 -37.21 2.81 8.17
CA PRO A 43 -37.64 1.58 7.50
C PRO A 43 -38.73 1.80 6.47
N GLU A 44 -39.65 2.73 6.75
CA GLU A 44 -40.76 3.10 5.87
C GLU A 44 -40.31 3.69 4.52
N GLY A 45 -39.09 4.21 4.47
CA GLY A 45 -38.51 4.78 3.27
C GLY A 45 -37.96 3.75 2.29
N PHE A 46 -37.94 2.45 2.61
CA PHE A 46 -37.48 1.41 1.70
C PHE A 46 -38.61 0.93 0.78
N GLU A 47 -38.32 0.90 -0.52
CA GLU A 47 -39.23 0.35 -1.52
C GLU A 47 -39.17 -1.18 -1.48
N ASN A 48 -40.29 -1.80 -1.28
CA ASN A 48 -40.41 -3.25 -1.22
C ASN A 48 -40.71 -3.82 -2.61
N LEU A 49 -39.72 -4.51 -3.19
CA LEU A 49 -39.87 -5.17 -4.49
C LEU A 49 -40.49 -6.56 -4.39
N PHE A 50 -40.47 -7.18 -3.21
CA PHE A 50 -40.95 -8.54 -2.96
C PHE A 50 -41.85 -8.60 -1.72
N PRO A 51 -43.11 -8.24 -1.83
CA PRO A 51 -44.04 -8.16 -0.68
C PRO A 51 -44.25 -9.49 0.05
N SER A 52 -43.92 -10.64 -0.57
CA SER A 52 -44.11 -11.95 0.05
C SER A 52 -43.20 -12.24 1.24
N PHE A 53 -42.01 -11.63 1.32
CA PHE A 53 -41.07 -11.88 2.41
C PHE A 53 -40.40 -10.62 3.00
N ALA A 54 -40.80 -9.44 2.55
CA ALA A 54 -40.32 -8.19 3.13
C ALA A 54 -41.49 -7.25 3.40
N GLY A 55 -41.46 -6.54 4.52
CA GLY A 55 -42.46 -5.56 4.91
C GLY A 55 -42.19 -4.93 6.26
N LEU A 56 -42.97 -3.92 6.61
CA LEU A 56 -42.85 -3.30 7.92
C LEU A 56 -43.49 -4.19 9.00
N ASN A 57 -42.76 -4.39 10.08
CA ASN A 57 -43.26 -5.06 11.28
C ASN A 57 -44.23 -4.15 12.02
N GLY A 58 -45.47 -4.64 12.26
CA GLY A 58 -46.51 -3.87 12.92
C GLY A 58 -46.26 -3.58 14.40
N ASP A 59 -45.39 -4.33 15.04
CA ASP A 59 -45.11 -4.21 16.48
C ASP A 59 -44.10 -3.10 16.81
N ASP A 60 -43.07 -2.92 15.99
CA ASP A 60 -41.95 -2.00 16.24
C ASP A 60 -41.60 -1.08 15.07
N GLY A 61 -42.25 -1.23 13.93
CA GLY A 61 -42.03 -0.43 12.74
C GLY A 61 -40.75 -0.74 11.98
N SER A 62 -40.02 -1.81 12.35
CA SER A 62 -38.76 -2.22 11.64
C SER A 62 -39.07 -2.73 10.23
N LEU A 63 -38.14 -2.62 9.31
CA LEU A 63 -38.16 -3.35 8.05
C LEU A 63 -37.77 -4.80 8.31
N ARG A 64 -38.77 -5.70 8.19
CA ARG A 64 -38.53 -7.14 8.32
C ARG A 64 -38.33 -7.76 6.95
N ILE A 65 -37.28 -8.50 6.79
CA ILE A 65 -36.97 -9.32 5.62
C ILE A 65 -36.73 -10.75 6.09
N TYR A 66 -37.51 -11.69 5.52
CA TYR A 66 -37.43 -13.07 5.96
C TYR A 66 -37.75 -14.03 4.83
N ASN A 67 -36.84 -14.91 4.52
CA ASN A 67 -37.04 -15.98 3.56
C ASN A 67 -36.60 -17.31 4.16
N ASP A 68 -37.62 -18.15 4.47
CA ASP A 68 -37.44 -19.49 5.05
C ASP A 68 -36.98 -20.54 4.01
N GLU A 69 -37.29 -20.32 2.73
CA GLU A 69 -37.12 -21.36 1.70
C GLU A 69 -35.72 -21.40 1.09
N GLY A 70 -34.84 -20.45 1.47
CA GLY A 70 -33.53 -20.31 0.84
C GLY A 70 -33.62 -19.93 -0.64
N PHE A 71 -32.64 -19.24 -1.16
CA PHE A 71 -32.61 -18.92 -2.59
C PHE A 71 -31.87 -20.05 -3.33
N GLU A 72 -32.54 -20.74 -4.25
CA GLU A 72 -31.89 -21.64 -5.23
C GLU A 72 -31.21 -20.87 -6.38
N SER A 73 -31.27 -19.54 -6.40
CA SER A 73 -30.78 -18.76 -7.55
C SER A 73 -29.74 -17.71 -7.12
N GLU A 74 -28.76 -17.51 -7.99
CA GLU A 74 -27.75 -16.45 -7.97
C GLU A 74 -28.34 -15.01 -8.14
N GLN A 75 -29.61 -14.78 -7.83
CA GLN A 75 -30.22 -13.47 -7.96
C GLN A 75 -29.94 -12.64 -6.72
N GLU A 76 -29.19 -11.56 -6.90
CA GLU A 76 -29.03 -10.53 -5.88
C GLU A 76 -30.36 -9.86 -5.60
N ILE A 77 -30.81 -9.94 -4.35
CA ILE A 77 -32.02 -9.23 -3.90
C ILE A 77 -31.60 -7.94 -3.24
N THR A 78 -32.10 -6.84 -3.77
CA THR A 78 -31.77 -5.51 -3.27
C THR A 78 -33.03 -4.73 -2.89
N PHE A 79 -32.94 -4.00 -1.77
CA PHE A 79 -33.95 -3.05 -1.32
C PHE A 79 -33.30 -1.67 -1.26
N SER A 80 -33.82 -0.70 -1.98
CA SER A 80 -33.31 0.67 -1.99
C SER A 80 -34.21 1.60 -1.22
N SER A 81 -33.62 2.51 -0.47
CA SER A 81 -34.40 3.58 0.19
C SER A 81 -34.88 4.60 -0.83
N ALA A 82 -35.93 5.36 -0.46
CA ALA A 82 -36.28 6.55 -1.20
C ALA A 82 -35.09 7.51 -1.31
N PRO A 83 -34.95 8.23 -2.45
CA PRO A 83 -33.89 9.20 -2.63
C PRO A 83 -33.98 10.29 -1.56
N MET A 84 -32.82 10.64 -0.98
CA MET A 84 -32.74 11.69 0.01
C MET A 84 -31.74 12.78 -0.38
N ALA A 85 -32.02 13.99 0.06
CA ALA A 85 -31.11 15.11 -0.14
C ALA A 85 -30.08 15.19 0.99
N LEU A 86 -28.81 15.21 0.63
CA LEU A 86 -27.70 15.33 1.58
C LEU A 86 -26.68 16.37 1.10
N ALA A 87 -26.19 17.21 2.03
CA ALA A 87 -25.15 18.18 1.70
C ALA A 87 -23.78 17.51 1.60
N SER A 88 -22.83 18.13 0.90
CA SER A 88 -21.43 17.71 0.92
C SER A 88 -20.90 17.67 2.35
N GLY A 89 -20.28 16.57 2.73
CA GLY A 89 -19.84 16.37 4.12
C GLY A 89 -19.20 15.01 4.34
N ALA A 90 -18.70 14.81 5.55
CA ALA A 90 -18.36 13.51 6.09
C ALA A 90 -19.41 13.14 7.14
N TYR A 91 -19.97 11.98 7.04
CA TYR A 91 -21.05 11.50 7.90
C TYR A 91 -20.67 10.19 8.56
N GLU A 92 -20.93 10.10 9.87
CA GLU A 92 -21.00 8.83 10.56
C GLU A 92 -22.39 8.26 10.36
N VAL A 93 -22.47 7.08 9.76
CA VAL A 93 -23.70 6.35 9.55
C VAL A 93 -23.78 5.27 10.60
N THR A 94 -24.81 5.31 11.41
CA THR A 94 -25.13 4.29 12.42
C THR A 94 -26.34 3.50 11.98
N VAL A 95 -26.20 2.18 11.90
CA VAL A 95 -27.24 1.25 11.50
C VAL A 95 -27.57 0.37 12.70
N GLU A 96 -28.84 0.36 13.08
CA GLU A 96 -29.36 -0.51 14.14
C GLU A 96 -30.23 -1.61 13.51
N TYR A 97 -29.87 -2.87 13.76
CA TYR A 97 -30.52 -4.02 13.14
C TYR A 97 -30.43 -5.27 14.01
N PHE A 98 -31.24 -6.26 13.67
CA PHE A 98 -31.11 -7.65 14.13
C PHE A 98 -31.03 -8.56 12.91
N SER A 99 -30.12 -9.54 12.97
CA SER A 99 -29.96 -10.55 11.93
C SER A 99 -29.81 -11.92 12.56
N CYS A 100 -30.43 -12.92 11.92
CA CYS A 100 -30.28 -14.33 12.31
C CYS A 100 -30.32 -15.21 11.05
N GLN A 101 -29.23 -15.92 10.79
CA GLN A 101 -29.19 -16.92 9.73
C GLN A 101 -29.81 -18.21 10.24
N THR A 102 -30.67 -18.82 9.43
CA THR A 102 -31.20 -20.15 9.75
C THR A 102 -30.07 -21.20 9.64
N PRO A 103 -29.92 -22.12 10.60
CA PRO A 103 -28.80 -23.06 10.63
C PRO A 103 -28.65 -23.94 9.36
N ASP A 104 -29.75 -24.17 8.66
CA ASP A 104 -29.82 -25.09 7.52
C ASP A 104 -29.92 -24.36 6.15
N ALA A 105 -29.89 -23.01 6.12
CA ALA A 105 -29.90 -22.28 4.87
C ALA A 105 -28.58 -22.50 4.12
N PRO A 106 -28.59 -22.86 2.81
CA PRO A 106 -27.39 -22.93 2.04
C PRO A 106 -26.78 -21.53 1.93
N THR A 107 -25.80 -21.25 2.79
CA THR A 107 -25.09 -19.97 2.76
C THR A 107 -24.04 -20.01 1.69
N PHE A 108 -24.30 -19.37 0.56
CA PHE A 108 -23.26 -19.05 -0.44
C PHE A 108 -22.26 -18.00 0.11
N ASN A 109 -22.57 -17.43 1.26
CA ASN A 109 -21.78 -16.41 1.90
C ASN A 109 -20.86 -17.05 2.96
N ILE A 110 -19.57 -16.86 2.80
CA ILE A 110 -18.53 -17.29 3.74
C ILE A 110 -18.68 -16.57 5.10
N GLU A 111 -19.29 -15.38 5.17
CA GLU A 111 -19.69 -14.66 6.37
C GLU A 111 -21.16 -14.92 6.66
N ARG A 112 -21.47 -15.34 7.87
CA ARG A 112 -22.85 -15.40 8.31
C ARG A 112 -23.38 -13.97 8.46
N SER A 113 -23.85 -13.42 7.34
CA SER A 113 -24.49 -12.12 7.31
C SER A 113 -25.82 -12.23 6.59
N ALA A 114 -26.79 -11.44 7.00
CA ALA A 114 -28.05 -11.32 6.28
C ALA A 114 -27.91 -10.45 5.01
N GLY A 115 -26.74 -9.87 4.80
CA GLY A 115 -26.46 -9.03 3.66
C GLY A 115 -25.53 -7.87 3.96
N SER A 116 -25.53 -6.88 3.08
CA SER A 116 -24.74 -5.67 3.23
C SER A 116 -25.52 -4.42 2.90
N LEU A 117 -25.13 -3.29 3.51
CA LEU A 117 -25.70 -1.98 3.24
C LEU A 117 -24.66 -1.12 2.50
N THR A 118 -25.07 -0.53 1.38
CA THR A 118 -24.26 0.39 0.58
C THR A 118 -24.98 1.72 0.37
N PHE A 119 -24.22 2.75 -0.03
CA PHE A 119 -24.78 4.07 -0.35
C PHE A 119 -24.37 4.46 -1.77
N SER A 120 -25.31 4.97 -2.56
CA SER A 120 -25.05 5.36 -3.94
C SER A 120 -25.89 6.56 -4.37
N SER A 121 -25.50 7.20 -5.47
CA SER A 121 -26.24 8.20 -6.20
C SER A 121 -26.22 7.81 -7.68
N ALA A 122 -27.37 7.82 -8.33
CA ALA A 122 -27.44 7.55 -9.76
C ALA A 122 -26.89 8.70 -10.62
N GLN A 123 -27.06 9.96 -10.15
CA GLN A 123 -26.63 11.15 -10.88
C GLN A 123 -25.14 11.43 -10.68
N THR A 124 -24.60 11.21 -9.49
CA THR A 124 -23.23 11.53 -9.12
C THR A 124 -22.55 10.39 -8.33
N PRO A 125 -22.43 9.19 -8.91
CA PRO A 125 -21.91 8.02 -8.18
C PRO A 125 -20.49 8.25 -7.63
N ALA A 126 -19.66 8.97 -8.36
CA ALA A 126 -18.30 9.29 -7.94
C ALA A 126 -18.20 10.24 -6.73
N ALA A 127 -19.29 10.98 -6.43
CA ALA A 127 -19.31 11.87 -5.28
C ALA A 127 -19.60 11.15 -3.96
N VAL A 128 -20.15 9.93 -4.01
CA VAL A 128 -20.44 9.11 -2.85
C VAL A 128 -19.27 8.17 -2.57
N GLN A 129 -18.77 8.18 -1.37
CA GLN A 129 -17.71 7.29 -0.90
C GLN A 129 -18.13 6.77 0.47
N ALA A 130 -18.50 5.51 0.52
CA ALA A 130 -18.87 4.81 1.74
C ALA A 130 -18.18 3.46 1.77
N ASP A 131 -17.75 3.03 2.96
CA ASP A 131 -17.34 1.66 3.15
C ASP A 131 -18.63 0.82 3.29
N PRO A 132 -18.76 -0.34 2.60
CA PRO A 132 -19.90 -1.22 2.73
C PRO A 132 -19.98 -1.74 4.17
N LEU A 133 -21.19 -1.90 4.66
CA LEU A 133 -21.45 -2.40 5.99
C LEU A 133 -22.06 -3.79 5.91
N THR A 134 -21.35 -4.81 6.37
CA THR A 134 -21.86 -6.19 6.45
C THR A 134 -22.74 -6.33 7.68
N LEU A 135 -23.92 -6.91 7.49
CA LEU A 135 -24.94 -7.10 8.55
C LEU A 135 -24.81 -8.51 9.16
N ASP A 136 -23.84 -8.66 10.07
CA ASP A 136 -23.55 -9.93 10.76
C ASP A 136 -24.67 -10.32 11.72
N ASP A 137 -24.76 -11.62 12.07
CA ASP A 137 -25.78 -12.14 12.98
C ASP A 137 -25.77 -11.49 14.37
N GLY A 138 -26.96 -11.33 14.92
CA GLY A 138 -27.25 -10.77 16.23
C GLY A 138 -27.92 -9.40 16.18
N HIS A 139 -28.32 -8.88 17.36
CA HIS A 139 -28.77 -7.50 17.50
C HIS A 139 -27.54 -6.60 17.64
N ARG A 140 -27.38 -5.70 16.66
CA ARG A 140 -26.16 -4.88 16.57
C ARG A 140 -26.46 -3.44 16.22
N THR A 141 -25.55 -2.59 16.67
CA THR A 141 -25.42 -1.21 16.21
C THR A 141 -24.06 -1.11 15.56
N LEU A 142 -24.04 -0.97 14.24
CA LEU A 142 -22.82 -0.83 13.47
C LEU A 142 -22.67 0.58 12.95
N THR A 143 -21.41 1.01 12.74
CA THR A 143 -21.11 2.33 12.19
C THR A 143 -20.25 2.21 10.96
N THR A 144 -20.52 3.03 9.94
CA THR A 144 -19.67 3.20 8.78
C THR A 144 -19.48 4.68 8.45
N ARG A 145 -18.56 4.96 7.53
CA ARG A 145 -18.23 6.32 7.10
C ARG A 145 -18.77 6.59 5.72
N LEU A 146 -19.46 7.72 5.60
CA LEU A 146 -20.00 8.19 4.32
C LEU A 146 -19.42 9.57 4.02
N TRP A 147 -18.79 9.72 2.84
CA TRP A 147 -18.31 10.98 2.33
C TRP A 147 -19.09 11.39 1.09
N ILE A 148 -19.57 12.62 1.10
CA ILE A 148 -20.19 13.28 -0.05
C ILE A 148 -19.26 14.38 -0.52
N SER A 149 -18.60 14.16 -1.67
CA SER A 149 -17.58 15.09 -2.20
C SER A 149 -18.15 16.12 -3.20
N SER A 150 -19.41 16.04 -3.55
CA SER A 150 -20.07 17.01 -4.44
C SER A 150 -20.02 18.43 -3.87
N GLY A 151 -19.70 19.42 -4.67
CA GLY A 151 -19.78 20.83 -4.31
C GLY A 151 -21.19 21.39 -4.20
N ALA A 152 -22.19 20.65 -4.70
CA ALA A 152 -23.62 20.94 -4.64
C ALA A 152 -24.34 19.95 -3.71
N ARG A 153 -25.55 20.31 -3.28
CA ARG A 153 -26.40 19.41 -2.55
C ARG A 153 -26.79 18.23 -3.44
N MET A 154 -26.58 17.02 -2.95
CA MET A 154 -27.02 15.78 -3.59
C MET A 154 -28.47 15.54 -3.23
N ASP A 155 -29.31 15.27 -4.22
CA ASP A 155 -30.77 15.10 -4.00
C ASP A 155 -31.21 13.65 -4.23
N ASP A 156 -30.32 12.74 -4.61
CA ASP A 156 -30.62 11.37 -5.02
C ASP A 156 -29.79 10.31 -4.27
N LEU A 157 -29.31 10.61 -3.06
CA LEU A 157 -28.61 9.61 -2.25
C LEU A 157 -29.60 8.51 -1.84
N GLN A 158 -29.24 7.26 -2.09
CA GLN A 158 -29.99 6.08 -1.67
C GLN A 158 -29.10 5.14 -0.84
N ALA A 159 -29.69 4.57 0.20
CA ALA A 159 -29.15 3.41 0.88
C ALA A 159 -29.70 2.15 0.20
N THR A 160 -28.82 1.25 -0.21
CA THR A 160 -29.19 -0.02 -0.85
C THR A 160 -28.77 -1.17 0.04
N LEU A 161 -29.73 -1.94 0.46
CA LEU A 161 -29.57 -3.17 1.22
C LEU A 161 -29.51 -4.34 0.25
N HIS A 162 -28.39 -5.03 0.21
CA HIS A 162 -28.21 -6.30 -0.49
C HIS A 162 -28.49 -7.42 0.50
N TYR A 163 -29.50 -8.22 0.22
CA TYR A 163 -29.97 -9.27 1.12
C TYR A 163 -29.45 -10.64 0.69
N ASP A 164 -28.76 -11.34 1.59
CA ASP A 164 -28.11 -12.62 1.33
C ASP A 164 -28.86 -13.82 1.95
N GLY A 165 -29.96 -13.58 2.67
CA GLY A 165 -30.79 -14.63 3.26
C GLY A 165 -30.95 -14.53 4.78
N GLY A 166 -31.74 -15.44 5.39
CA GLY A 166 -32.01 -15.47 6.82
C GLY A 166 -33.08 -14.47 7.26
N GLN A 167 -33.08 -14.12 8.54
CA GLN A 167 -33.95 -13.09 9.11
C GLN A 167 -33.18 -11.80 9.29
N LEU A 168 -33.72 -10.69 8.80
CA LEU A 168 -33.17 -9.36 8.99
C LEU A 168 -34.27 -8.40 9.43
N TYR A 169 -34.05 -7.69 10.51
CA TYR A 169 -34.86 -6.58 10.98
C TYR A 169 -33.98 -5.33 11.00
N LEU A 170 -34.31 -4.34 10.19
CA LEU A 170 -33.64 -3.05 10.16
C LEU A 170 -34.47 -2.03 10.93
N TYR A 171 -33.93 -1.46 12.01
CA TYR A 171 -34.61 -0.53 12.89
C TYR A 171 -34.38 0.92 12.49
N SER A 172 -33.14 1.29 12.24
CA SER A 172 -32.82 2.68 11.91
C SER A 172 -31.47 2.80 11.17
N ILE A 173 -31.39 3.81 10.31
CA ILE A 173 -30.12 4.30 9.73
C ILE A 173 -30.03 5.79 10.05
N THR A 174 -29.07 6.18 10.87
CA THR A 174 -28.85 7.58 11.24
C THR A 174 -27.55 8.10 10.68
N LEU A 175 -27.56 9.33 10.16
CA LEU A 175 -26.40 10.00 9.58
C LEU A 175 -26.09 11.25 10.39
N VAL A 176 -24.87 11.37 10.92
CA VAL A 176 -24.43 12.52 11.73
C VAL A 176 -23.17 13.10 11.10
N GLU A 177 -23.24 14.38 10.70
CA GLU A 177 -22.12 15.07 10.09
C GLU A 177 -20.94 15.17 11.07
N GLN A 178 -19.74 14.83 10.56
CA GLN A 178 -18.49 14.90 11.30
C GLN A 178 -17.72 16.18 10.92
N PRO A 179 -17.04 16.84 11.86
CA PRO A 179 -16.35 18.10 11.60
C PRO A 179 -15.13 17.95 10.67
N VAL A 180 -14.65 16.74 10.44
CA VAL A 180 -13.47 16.46 9.65
C VAL A 180 -13.57 16.99 8.21
N TYR A 181 -14.75 16.93 7.58
CA TYR A 181 -14.96 17.48 6.24
C TYR A 181 -14.71 19.00 6.23
N ARG A 182 -15.24 19.71 7.21
CA ARG A 182 -15.07 21.17 7.36
C ARG A 182 -13.60 21.53 7.59
N VAL A 183 -12.91 20.76 8.45
CA VAL A 183 -11.46 20.90 8.69
C VAL A 183 -10.66 20.64 7.42
N THR A 184 -10.96 19.54 6.71
CA THR A 184 -10.26 19.19 5.46
C THR A 184 -10.44 20.29 4.41
N ARG A 185 -11.66 20.83 4.24
CA ARG A 185 -11.91 21.98 3.36
C ARG A 185 -11.05 23.17 3.72
N LEU A 186 -11.04 23.56 5.00
CA LEU A 186 -10.22 24.67 5.46
C LEU A 186 -8.73 24.46 5.15
N VAL A 187 -8.20 23.27 5.44
CA VAL A 187 -6.79 22.91 5.16
C VAL A 187 -6.50 22.94 3.66
N CYS A 188 -7.36 22.35 2.83
CA CYS A 188 -7.19 22.36 1.37
C CYS A 188 -7.17 23.80 0.80
N PHE A 189 -8.10 24.64 1.21
CA PHE A 189 -8.11 26.04 0.77
C PHE A 189 -6.90 26.82 1.28
N ALA A 190 -6.48 26.61 2.53
CA ALA A 190 -5.28 27.25 3.08
C ALA A 190 -4.02 26.83 2.32
N LEU A 191 -3.87 25.55 1.98
CA LEU A 191 -2.76 25.05 1.17
C LEU A 191 -2.81 25.58 -0.26
N PHE A 192 -4.00 25.61 -0.88
CA PHE A 192 -4.18 26.19 -2.22
C PHE A 192 -3.76 27.65 -2.26
N PHE A 193 -4.23 28.48 -1.31
CA PHE A 193 -3.85 29.89 -1.23
C PHE A 193 -2.36 30.06 -0.91
N ALA A 194 -1.79 29.22 -0.03
CA ALA A 194 -0.34 29.27 0.23
C ALA A 194 0.50 28.95 -1.03
N VAL A 195 0.03 28.05 -1.90
CA VAL A 195 0.66 27.78 -3.19
C VAL A 195 0.49 28.97 -4.14
N CYS A 196 -0.70 29.56 -4.21
CA CYS A 196 -0.96 30.77 -5.02
C CYS A 196 -0.10 31.94 -4.56
N ASP A 197 0.00 32.17 -3.27
CA ASP A 197 0.84 33.20 -2.65
C ASP A 197 2.33 32.97 -2.95
N LEU A 198 2.79 31.73 -2.82
CA LEU A 198 4.16 31.36 -3.17
C LEU A 198 4.45 31.64 -4.64
N LEU A 199 3.54 31.26 -5.55
CA LEU A 199 3.66 31.53 -6.97
C LEU A 199 3.62 33.04 -7.26
N ALA A 200 2.71 33.78 -6.66
CA ALA A 200 2.63 35.24 -6.76
C ALA A 200 3.91 35.91 -6.24
N TRP A 201 4.41 35.45 -5.08
CA TRP A 201 5.68 35.96 -4.54
C TRP A 201 6.88 35.64 -5.45
N LEU A 202 6.93 34.44 -6.03
CA LEU A 202 7.96 34.07 -7.01
C LEU A 202 7.88 34.91 -8.27
N PHE A 203 6.69 35.19 -8.79
CA PHE A 203 6.49 35.97 -10.01
C PHE A 203 6.73 37.47 -9.79
N PHE A 204 6.07 38.05 -8.79
CA PHE A 204 6.09 39.51 -8.57
C PHE A 204 7.22 39.98 -7.66
N GLY A 205 7.58 39.22 -6.64
CA GLY A 205 8.65 39.54 -5.70
C GLY A 205 10.04 39.45 -6.33
N VAL A 206 10.23 38.52 -7.27
CA VAL A 206 11.48 38.35 -8.02
C VAL A 206 11.67 39.49 -9.03
N ALA A 207 10.59 39.89 -9.70
CA ALA A 207 10.63 41.02 -10.64
C ALA A 207 10.93 42.38 -9.96
N ALA A 208 10.42 42.57 -8.73
CA ALA A 208 10.63 43.80 -7.96
C ALA A 208 12.04 43.91 -7.34
N ALA A 209 12.75 42.80 -7.12
CA ALA A 209 14.06 42.79 -6.46
C ALA A 209 15.24 42.98 -7.42
N GLY A 210 15.00 43.16 -8.75
CA GLY A 210 16.04 43.37 -9.76
C GLY A 210 17.10 42.24 -9.87
N ARG A 211 16.98 41.20 -9.05
CA ARG A 211 17.79 39.99 -9.11
C ARG A 211 16.90 38.85 -9.56
N ALA A 212 17.06 38.44 -10.81
CA ALA A 212 16.44 37.18 -11.30
C ALA A 212 16.89 36.00 -10.45
N ARG A 213 16.30 35.80 -9.27
CA ARG A 213 16.38 34.53 -8.56
C ARG A 213 15.73 33.50 -9.48
N ARG A 214 16.56 32.69 -10.11
CA ARG A 214 16.07 31.61 -10.95
C ARG A 214 15.15 30.76 -10.10
N LEU A 215 13.92 30.55 -10.58
CA LEU A 215 12.99 29.56 -10.03
C LEU A 215 13.76 28.28 -9.68
N PRO A 216 13.43 27.60 -8.59
CA PRO A 216 14.08 26.33 -8.24
C PRO A 216 13.68 25.27 -9.27
N ALA A 217 14.33 25.31 -10.44
CA ALA A 217 13.97 24.49 -11.60
C ALA A 217 13.95 22.99 -11.30
N VAL A 218 14.80 22.52 -10.39
CA VAL A 218 14.85 21.10 -10.04
C VAL A 218 13.61 20.66 -9.25
N PRO A 219 13.22 21.29 -8.12
CA PRO A 219 11.96 20.94 -7.45
C PRO A 219 10.74 20.98 -8.37
N LEU A 220 10.62 22.01 -9.20
CA LEU A 220 9.50 22.12 -10.16
C LEU A 220 9.51 21.00 -11.19
N ALA A 221 10.68 20.61 -11.70
CA ALA A 221 10.80 19.47 -12.60
C ALA A 221 10.40 18.15 -11.92
N LEU A 222 10.82 17.93 -10.66
CA LEU A 222 10.44 16.73 -9.90
C LEU A 222 8.94 16.69 -9.62
N LEU A 223 8.32 17.82 -9.28
CA LEU A 223 6.87 17.92 -9.15
C LEU A 223 6.15 17.64 -10.46
N GLY A 224 6.65 18.17 -11.59
CA GLY A 224 6.11 17.90 -12.92
C GLY A 224 6.22 16.41 -13.30
N ILE A 225 7.34 15.75 -13.00
CA ILE A 225 7.53 14.32 -13.21
C ILE A 225 6.53 13.52 -12.35
N THR A 226 6.38 13.90 -11.08
CA THR A 226 5.42 13.27 -10.17
C THR A 226 3.99 13.45 -10.66
N ALA A 227 3.61 14.67 -11.06
CA ALA A 227 2.28 14.94 -11.60
C ALA A 227 1.97 14.12 -12.86
N ALA A 228 2.95 14.03 -13.79
CA ALA A 228 2.81 13.23 -15.00
C ALA A 228 2.62 11.71 -14.69
N ALA A 229 3.33 11.18 -13.70
CA ALA A 229 3.16 9.80 -13.27
C ALA A 229 1.85 9.55 -12.54
N CYS A 230 1.34 10.57 -11.83
CA CYS A 230 0.15 10.51 -10.98
C CYS A 230 -1.10 11.10 -11.64
N LEU A 231 -1.09 11.31 -12.96
CA LEU A 231 -2.23 11.86 -13.69
C LEU A 231 -3.55 11.10 -13.41
N PRO A 232 -3.56 9.74 -13.33
CA PRO A 232 -4.77 8.98 -13.02
C PRO A 232 -5.38 9.26 -11.62
N LEU A 233 -4.63 9.84 -10.68
CA LEU A 233 -5.17 10.22 -9.37
C LEU A 233 -6.18 11.37 -9.42
N PHE A 234 -6.26 12.10 -10.53
CA PHE A 234 -7.28 13.15 -10.74
C PHE A 234 -8.66 12.59 -11.11
N SER A 235 -8.78 11.26 -11.26
CA SER A 235 -10.08 10.60 -11.38
C SER A 235 -10.81 10.59 -10.03
N ASP A 236 -12.13 10.67 -10.09
CA ASP A 236 -12.99 10.54 -8.90
C ASP A 236 -13.11 9.10 -8.39
N GLN A 237 -12.54 8.14 -9.10
CA GLN A 237 -12.52 6.73 -8.75
C GLN A 237 -11.09 6.19 -8.79
N LEU A 238 -10.85 5.01 -8.21
CA LEU A 238 -9.60 4.28 -8.36
C LEU A 238 -9.64 3.41 -9.61
N TYR A 239 -8.52 3.28 -10.28
CA TYR A 239 -8.34 2.31 -11.36
C TYR A 239 -8.20 0.92 -10.76
N PHE A 240 -8.93 -0.04 -11.31
CA PHE A 240 -8.79 -1.44 -10.93
C PHE A 240 -7.32 -1.89 -11.11
N GLY A 241 -6.80 -2.52 -10.07
CA GLY A 241 -5.45 -3.10 -10.09
C GLY A 241 -5.46 -4.46 -9.42
N HIS A 242 -4.59 -5.38 -9.87
CA HIS A 242 -4.61 -6.77 -9.41
C HIS A 242 -4.58 -6.89 -7.88
N ASP A 243 -3.73 -6.09 -7.20
CA ASP A 243 -3.52 -6.16 -5.75
C ASP A 243 -4.26 -5.01 -5.01
N LEU A 244 -5.11 -4.21 -5.69
CA LEU A 244 -5.68 -2.98 -5.13
C LEU A 244 -6.52 -3.27 -3.89
N ASN A 245 -7.50 -4.17 -4.00
CA ASN A 245 -8.41 -4.49 -2.90
C ASN A 245 -7.67 -5.01 -1.68
N TYR A 246 -6.71 -5.93 -1.89
CA TYR A 246 -5.85 -6.42 -0.83
C TYR A 246 -5.11 -5.30 -0.09
N HIS A 247 -4.59 -4.32 -0.81
CA HIS A 247 -3.88 -3.20 -0.19
C HIS A 247 -4.80 -2.18 0.49
N LEU A 248 -6.01 -1.96 -0.02
CA LEU A 248 -7.02 -1.15 0.65
C LEU A 248 -7.41 -1.78 1.99
N GLN A 249 -7.62 -3.11 2.02
CA GLN A 249 -7.88 -3.88 3.24
C GLN A 249 -6.75 -3.72 4.26
N ARG A 250 -5.50 -3.85 3.86
CA ARG A 250 -4.35 -3.69 4.74
C ARG A 250 -4.31 -2.31 5.38
N ILE A 251 -4.66 -1.25 4.63
CA ILE A 251 -4.73 0.12 5.16
C ILE A 251 -5.83 0.22 6.21
N ALA A 252 -7.02 -0.30 5.92
CA ALA A 252 -8.15 -0.28 6.84
C ALA A 252 -7.87 -1.10 8.11
N ALA A 253 -7.39 -2.34 7.97
CA ALA A 253 -7.04 -3.20 9.09
C ALA A 253 -5.93 -2.58 9.96
N MET A 254 -4.89 -2.00 9.35
CA MET A 254 -3.85 -1.29 10.09
C MET A 254 -4.40 -0.10 10.87
N ALA A 255 -5.30 0.68 10.28
CA ALA A 255 -5.91 1.83 10.93
C ALA A 255 -6.76 1.39 12.13
N GLU A 256 -7.49 0.30 11.99
CA GLU A 256 -8.30 -0.29 13.05
C GLU A 256 -7.43 -0.74 14.22
N GLU A 257 -6.37 -1.51 13.97
CA GLU A 257 -5.46 -1.98 15.02
C GLU A 257 -4.72 -0.83 15.73
N LEU A 258 -4.37 0.24 15.00
CA LEU A 258 -3.83 1.46 15.61
C LEU A 258 -4.86 2.13 16.52
N SER A 259 -6.15 2.11 16.17
CA SER A 259 -7.22 2.67 17.02
C SER A 259 -7.38 1.89 18.32
N TYR A 260 -7.11 0.59 18.30
CA TYR A 260 -7.05 -0.28 19.47
C TYR A 260 -5.76 -0.12 20.32
N GLY A 261 -4.84 0.74 19.86
CA GLY A 261 -3.57 1.00 20.55
C GLY A 261 -2.48 -0.03 20.27
N GLN A 262 -2.63 -0.91 19.29
CA GLN A 262 -1.60 -1.85 18.87
C GLN A 262 -0.51 -1.11 18.09
N PHE A 263 0.69 -0.99 18.66
CA PHE A 263 1.86 -0.43 17.98
C PHE A 263 3.18 -1.08 18.44
N PRO A 264 4.03 -1.57 17.51
CA PRO A 264 3.75 -1.77 16.09
C PRO A 264 2.58 -2.76 15.87
N VAL A 265 1.85 -2.58 14.78
CA VAL A 265 0.80 -3.54 14.40
C VAL A 265 1.45 -4.87 14.03
N ARG A 266 0.96 -5.97 14.62
CA ARG A 266 1.51 -7.32 14.47
C ARG A 266 0.50 -8.32 13.95
N MET A 267 -0.78 -8.03 14.16
CA MET A 267 -1.89 -8.89 13.84
C MET A 267 -3.06 -8.04 13.39
N ALA A 268 -3.73 -8.40 12.31
CA ALA A 268 -5.02 -7.88 11.92
C ALA A 268 -6.10 -8.75 12.57
N THR A 269 -6.55 -8.34 13.76
CA THR A 269 -7.30 -9.22 14.68
C THR A 269 -8.76 -9.42 14.27
N THR A 270 -9.33 -8.51 13.47
CA THR A 270 -10.71 -8.57 12.99
C THR A 270 -10.86 -9.27 11.64
N THR A 271 -9.76 -9.42 10.90
CA THR A 271 -9.74 -10.09 9.59
C THR A 271 -10.20 -11.54 9.71
N LEU A 272 -10.87 -12.06 8.67
CA LEU A 272 -11.41 -13.42 8.61
C LEU A 272 -12.42 -13.70 9.72
N ASN A 273 -13.43 -12.85 9.87
CA ASN A 273 -14.48 -12.96 10.89
C ASN A 273 -13.93 -13.02 12.34
N GLY A 274 -12.81 -12.32 12.57
CA GLY A 274 -12.17 -12.29 13.86
C GLY A 274 -11.23 -13.47 14.15
N TYR A 275 -11.01 -14.39 13.20
CA TYR A 275 -9.96 -15.42 13.36
C TYR A 275 -8.57 -14.80 13.45
N GLY A 276 -8.40 -13.63 12.84
CA GLY A 276 -7.14 -12.90 12.79
C GLY A 276 -6.23 -13.31 11.65
N TYR A 277 -5.45 -12.37 11.14
CA TYR A 277 -4.48 -12.62 10.07
C TYR A 277 -3.14 -11.97 10.41
N ILE A 278 -2.06 -12.75 10.31
CA ILE A 278 -0.73 -12.34 10.77
C ILE A 278 0.05 -11.50 9.74
N ASN A 279 -0.61 -11.07 8.68
CA ASN A 279 -0.01 -10.30 7.60
C ASN A 279 0.88 -9.13 8.07
N PRO A 280 0.49 -8.27 9.06
CA PRO A 280 1.34 -7.15 9.49
C PRO A 280 2.71 -7.56 10.04
N LEU A 281 2.83 -8.79 10.55
CA LEU A 281 4.10 -9.34 11.03
C LEU A 281 4.93 -9.96 9.91
N CYS A 282 4.30 -10.41 8.82
CA CYS A 282 4.95 -11.11 7.72
C CYS A 282 5.25 -10.20 6.52
N TYR A 283 4.45 -9.15 6.30
CA TYR A 283 4.64 -8.18 5.24
C TYR A 283 4.73 -6.78 5.85
N CYS A 284 5.94 -6.22 5.91
CA CYS A 284 6.19 -4.98 6.65
C CYS A 284 5.29 -3.82 6.20
N GLU A 285 4.73 -3.13 7.16
CA GLU A 285 3.71 -2.10 6.96
C GLU A 285 4.15 -0.69 7.38
N LEU A 286 5.47 -0.45 7.58
CA LEU A 286 5.95 0.86 8.03
C LEU A 286 5.41 2.01 7.18
N PHE A 287 5.43 1.85 5.87
CA PHE A 287 4.98 2.91 4.95
C PHE A 287 3.45 3.04 4.89
N LEU A 288 2.70 2.00 5.31
CA LEU A 288 1.24 2.07 5.44
C LEU A 288 0.78 2.90 6.65
N LEU A 289 1.69 3.25 7.58
CA LEU A 289 1.35 4.18 8.68
C LEU A 289 0.77 5.49 8.14
N LEU A 290 1.31 6.02 7.04
CA LEU A 290 0.80 7.27 6.48
C LEU A 290 -0.68 7.17 6.08
N PRO A 291 -1.09 6.27 5.17
CA PRO A 291 -2.49 6.16 4.78
C PRO A 291 -3.40 5.68 5.93
N ALA A 292 -2.92 4.82 6.83
CA ALA A 292 -3.70 4.36 7.98
C ALA A 292 -4.00 5.50 8.97
N LEU A 293 -3.02 6.37 9.26
CA LEU A 293 -3.24 7.56 10.10
C LEU A 293 -4.17 8.59 9.44
N LEU A 294 -4.08 8.75 8.11
CA LEU A 294 -5.01 9.60 7.37
C LEU A 294 -6.43 9.02 7.41
N TYR A 295 -6.57 7.69 7.31
CA TYR A 295 -7.85 7.01 7.43
C TYR A 295 -8.42 7.16 8.86
N ASN A 296 -7.60 7.03 9.90
CA ASN A 296 -8.01 7.32 11.29
C ASN A 296 -8.36 8.79 11.52
N ALA A 297 -7.79 9.69 10.72
CA ALA A 297 -8.20 11.09 10.70
C ALA A 297 -9.48 11.35 9.86
N TRP A 298 -10.25 10.30 9.57
CA TRP A 298 -11.52 10.33 8.85
C TRP A 298 -11.43 10.73 7.37
N LEU A 299 -10.26 10.63 6.71
CA LEU A 299 -10.21 10.77 5.27
C LEU A 299 -10.74 9.50 4.59
N PRO A 300 -11.38 9.62 3.41
CA PRO A 300 -11.81 8.45 2.63
C PRO A 300 -10.63 7.53 2.30
N LEU A 301 -10.86 6.23 2.31
CA LEU A 301 -9.83 5.22 2.03
C LEU A 301 -9.17 5.44 0.66
N ARG A 302 -9.95 5.82 -0.36
CA ARG A 302 -9.45 6.25 -1.66
C ARG A 302 -8.40 7.35 -1.54
N THR A 303 -8.73 8.43 -0.83
CA THR A 303 -7.84 9.58 -0.65
C THR A 303 -6.57 9.19 0.09
N CYS A 304 -6.68 8.29 1.07
CA CYS A 304 -5.54 7.75 1.81
C CYS A 304 -4.59 6.97 0.88
N TYR A 305 -5.13 6.11 0.02
CA TYR A 305 -4.36 5.39 -0.98
C TYR A 305 -3.73 6.32 -2.03
N GLN A 306 -4.49 7.30 -2.54
CA GLN A 306 -3.98 8.31 -3.48
C GLN A 306 -2.83 9.12 -2.89
N ALA A 307 -2.93 9.53 -1.61
CA ALA A 307 -1.84 10.20 -0.89
C ALA A 307 -0.58 9.33 -0.78
N TYR A 308 -0.77 8.03 -0.57
CA TYR A 308 0.33 7.07 -0.55
C TYR A 308 1.03 6.95 -1.91
N VAL A 309 0.28 6.78 -3.00
CA VAL A 309 0.83 6.70 -4.37
C VAL A 309 1.62 7.97 -4.72
N LEU A 310 1.06 9.14 -4.37
CA LEU A 310 1.72 10.43 -4.56
C LEU A 310 3.04 10.51 -3.78
N ALA A 311 3.04 10.14 -2.50
CA ALA A 311 4.23 10.16 -1.64
C ALA A 311 5.31 9.18 -2.14
N ALA A 312 4.95 7.96 -2.52
CA ALA A 312 5.86 6.97 -3.09
C ALA A 312 6.46 7.44 -4.42
N THR A 313 5.66 8.08 -5.29
CA THR A 313 6.13 8.58 -6.58
C THR A 313 7.04 9.80 -6.42
N LEU A 314 6.72 10.73 -5.52
CA LEU A 314 7.60 11.86 -5.19
C LEU A 314 8.93 11.38 -4.59
N THR A 315 8.89 10.35 -3.74
CA THR A 315 10.09 9.71 -3.20
C THR A 315 10.95 9.10 -4.31
N ALA A 316 10.34 8.37 -5.26
CA ALA A 316 11.05 7.81 -6.42
C ALA A 316 11.71 8.90 -7.27
N ALA A 317 11.01 10.01 -7.55
CA ALA A 317 11.54 11.13 -8.28
C ALA A 317 12.72 11.80 -7.54
N GLY A 318 12.61 11.98 -6.22
CA GLY A 318 13.64 12.58 -5.39
C GLY A 318 14.90 11.73 -5.26
N THR A 319 14.75 10.45 -4.95
CA THR A 319 15.88 9.52 -4.76
C THR A 319 16.61 9.24 -6.07
N SER A 320 15.90 9.07 -7.18
CA SER A 320 16.48 8.87 -8.50
C SER A 320 17.19 10.13 -8.99
N TYR A 321 16.61 11.33 -8.80
CA TYR A 321 17.32 12.58 -9.05
C TYR A 321 18.63 12.66 -8.27
N LEU A 322 18.59 12.40 -6.97
CA LEU A 322 19.78 12.44 -6.11
C LEU A 322 20.86 11.46 -6.58
N CYS A 323 20.45 10.25 -6.94
CA CYS A 323 21.33 9.22 -7.45
C CYS A 323 22.01 9.66 -8.76
N PHE A 324 21.21 10.00 -9.77
CA PHE A 324 21.75 10.27 -11.11
C PHE A 324 22.48 11.61 -11.22
N ALA A 325 22.08 12.62 -10.46
CA ALA A 325 22.82 13.87 -10.36
C ALA A 325 24.23 13.65 -9.76
N ARG A 326 24.36 12.73 -8.79
CA ARG A 326 25.68 12.39 -8.17
C ARG A 326 26.53 11.51 -9.07
N ILE A 327 25.93 10.54 -9.78
CA ILE A 327 26.63 9.65 -10.71
C ILE A 327 27.21 10.42 -11.90
N THR A 328 26.40 11.34 -12.48
CA THR A 328 26.81 12.10 -13.69
C THR A 328 27.47 13.44 -13.40
N GLY A 329 27.42 13.92 -12.16
CA GLY A 329 27.88 15.27 -11.79
C GLY A 329 27.02 16.40 -12.42
N SER A 330 25.85 16.10 -12.96
CA SER A 330 25.01 17.04 -13.71
C SER A 330 23.57 17.09 -13.18
N ARG A 331 23.12 18.27 -12.75
CA ARG A 331 21.71 18.48 -12.35
C ARG A 331 20.73 18.17 -13.49
N ARG A 332 21.07 18.51 -14.75
CA ARG A 332 20.23 18.24 -15.93
C ARG A 332 20.06 16.74 -16.16
N TYR A 333 21.15 15.98 -16.09
CA TYR A 333 21.09 14.51 -16.20
C TYR A 333 20.46 13.87 -14.99
N GLY A 334 20.55 14.50 -13.81
CA GLY A 334 19.77 14.10 -12.63
C GLY A 334 18.27 14.18 -12.87
N VAL A 335 17.78 15.28 -13.45
CA VAL A 335 16.35 15.45 -13.79
C VAL A 335 15.93 14.48 -14.90
N LEU A 336 16.73 14.35 -15.98
CA LEU A 336 16.44 13.38 -17.03
C LEU A 336 16.38 11.96 -16.49
N GLY A 337 17.35 11.56 -15.66
CA GLY A 337 17.36 10.22 -15.04
C GLY A 337 16.18 9.98 -14.11
N SER A 338 15.79 11.01 -13.35
CA SER A 338 14.58 10.96 -12.53
C SER A 338 13.33 10.73 -13.39
N ALA A 339 13.22 11.44 -14.52
CA ALA A 339 12.11 11.27 -15.44
C ALA A 339 12.11 9.86 -16.07
N LEU A 340 13.25 9.43 -16.64
CA LEU A 340 13.38 8.09 -17.26
C LEU A 340 13.05 6.96 -16.30
N TYR A 341 13.42 7.08 -15.03
CA TYR A 341 13.17 6.07 -14.03
C TYR A 341 11.73 6.11 -13.50
N THR A 342 11.27 7.27 -13.06
CA THR A 342 9.95 7.43 -12.42
C THR A 342 8.80 7.21 -13.40
N LEU A 343 8.99 7.60 -14.66
CA LEU A 343 8.01 7.45 -15.74
C LEU A 343 8.27 6.21 -16.61
N SER A 344 9.12 5.26 -16.17
CA SER A 344 9.37 4.03 -16.91
C SER A 344 8.09 3.19 -16.99
N SER A 345 7.90 2.51 -18.12
CA SER A 345 6.71 1.69 -18.37
C SER A 345 6.49 0.64 -17.28
N TYR A 346 7.54 -0.11 -16.89
CA TYR A 346 7.41 -1.12 -15.85
C TYR A 346 6.96 -0.54 -14.51
N ARG A 347 7.51 0.64 -14.10
CA ARG A 347 7.06 1.27 -12.85
C ARG A 347 5.60 1.73 -12.93
N LEU A 348 5.17 2.29 -14.06
CA LEU A 348 3.77 2.69 -14.25
C LEU A 348 2.83 1.47 -14.23
N VAL A 349 3.24 0.34 -14.80
CA VAL A 349 2.50 -0.94 -14.71
C VAL A 349 2.38 -1.39 -13.26
N CYS A 350 3.47 -1.33 -12.47
CA CYS A 350 3.42 -1.70 -11.04
C CYS A 350 2.47 -0.80 -10.24
N VAL A 351 2.37 0.50 -10.59
CA VAL A 351 1.49 1.44 -9.88
C VAL A 351 0.03 1.27 -10.30
N TRP A 352 -0.25 1.19 -11.60
CA TRP A 352 -1.59 1.37 -12.13
C TRP A 352 -2.31 0.09 -12.53
N PHE A 353 -1.59 -0.90 -13.09
CA PHE A 353 -2.20 -2.18 -13.50
C PHE A 353 -2.12 -3.23 -12.41
N ARG A 354 -0.96 -3.31 -11.76
CA ARG A 354 -0.78 -4.29 -10.70
C ARG A 354 -1.24 -3.77 -9.34
N ALA A 355 -1.19 -2.46 -9.14
CA ALA A 355 -1.33 -1.84 -7.82
C ALA A 355 -0.39 -2.48 -6.77
N ALA A 356 0.78 -2.98 -7.22
CA ALA A 356 1.73 -3.74 -6.41
C ALA A 356 2.48 -2.82 -5.42
N LEU A 357 1.77 -2.41 -4.37
CA LEU A 357 2.17 -1.37 -3.42
C LEU A 357 3.59 -1.59 -2.87
N GLY A 358 3.92 -2.82 -2.46
CA GLY A 358 5.26 -3.14 -1.96
C GLY A 358 6.34 -2.94 -3.01
N GLU A 359 6.13 -3.42 -4.24
CA GLU A 359 7.12 -3.38 -5.32
C GLU A 359 7.39 -1.97 -5.82
N TYR A 360 6.35 -1.17 -6.12
CA TYR A 360 6.60 0.20 -6.59
C TYR A 360 7.15 1.13 -5.49
N THR A 361 6.88 0.83 -4.22
CA THR A 361 7.51 1.50 -3.09
C THR A 361 8.98 1.10 -2.97
N ALA A 362 9.32 -0.18 -3.12
CA ALA A 362 10.71 -0.64 -3.17
C ALA A 362 11.49 0.04 -4.31
N MET A 363 10.89 0.15 -5.50
CA MET A 363 11.48 0.91 -6.62
C MET A 363 11.82 2.36 -6.24
N SER A 364 11.10 2.96 -5.30
CA SER A 364 11.41 4.32 -4.82
C SER A 364 12.73 4.40 -4.04
N PHE A 365 13.25 3.29 -3.53
CA PHE A 365 14.48 3.24 -2.73
C PHE A 365 15.66 2.55 -3.43
N LEU A 366 15.44 1.78 -4.50
CA LEU A 366 16.51 1.20 -5.31
C LEU A 366 17.58 2.21 -5.76
N PRO A 367 17.24 3.48 -6.13
CA PRO A 367 18.26 4.48 -6.47
C PRO A 367 19.21 4.80 -5.31
N LEU A 368 18.78 4.71 -4.06
CA LEU A 368 19.67 4.91 -2.90
C LEU A 368 20.69 3.77 -2.78
N VAL A 369 20.25 2.54 -3.04
CA VAL A 369 21.16 1.37 -3.06
C VAL A 369 22.24 1.57 -4.12
N LEU A 370 21.85 1.90 -5.36
CA LEU A 370 22.80 2.16 -6.45
C LEU A 370 23.74 3.32 -6.10
N LEU A 371 23.23 4.41 -5.53
CA LEU A 371 24.05 5.55 -5.12
C LEU A 371 25.10 5.16 -4.07
N GLY A 372 24.70 4.39 -3.06
CA GLY A 372 25.61 3.93 -2.02
C GLY A 372 26.70 3.03 -2.57
N VAL A 373 26.35 2.06 -3.41
CA VAL A 373 27.34 1.20 -4.10
C VAL A 373 28.26 2.05 -4.96
N TRP A 374 27.72 2.94 -5.79
CA TRP A 374 28.53 3.85 -6.61
C TRP A 374 29.55 4.61 -5.78
N GLN A 375 29.13 5.22 -4.69
CA GLN A 375 30.01 6.02 -3.82
C GLN A 375 31.04 5.18 -3.07
N ILE A 376 30.72 3.96 -2.63
CA ILE A 376 31.69 3.05 -2.00
C ILE A 376 32.82 2.69 -2.97
N TYR A 377 32.52 2.50 -4.27
CA TYR A 377 33.53 2.10 -5.25
C TYR A 377 34.28 3.26 -5.90
N THR A 378 33.72 4.48 -5.84
CA THR A 378 34.38 5.69 -6.40
C THR A 378 35.19 6.47 -5.35
N CYS A 379 34.95 6.25 -4.05
CA CYS A 379 35.72 6.87 -2.97
C CYS A 379 36.79 5.91 -2.43
N GLU A 380 37.99 6.41 -2.20
CA GLU A 380 39.07 5.60 -1.60
C GLU A 380 38.79 5.22 -0.15
N ARG A 381 38.26 6.16 0.65
CA ARG A 381 37.89 5.97 2.06
C ARG A 381 36.45 6.43 2.28
N PRO A 382 35.46 5.55 2.04
CA PRO A 382 34.04 5.92 2.17
C PRO A 382 33.67 6.32 3.60
N ARG A 383 33.15 7.55 3.76
CA ARG A 383 32.64 8.08 5.03
C ARG A 383 31.13 7.77 5.15
N PHE A 384 30.52 8.13 6.25
CA PHE A 384 29.08 7.92 6.50
C PHE A 384 28.18 8.37 5.33
N ALA A 385 28.41 9.55 4.75
CA ALA A 385 27.59 10.05 3.63
C ALA A 385 27.70 9.24 2.34
N GLN A 386 28.77 8.45 2.17
CA GLN A 386 28.98 7.64 0.98
C GLN A 386 28.39 6.22 1.13
N TRP A 387 28.42 5.63 2.31
CA TRP A 387 27.88 4.29 2.50
C TRP A 387 26.46 4.25 3.10
N ALA A 388 26.02 5.32 3.81
CA ALA A 388 24.70 5.39 4.41
C ALA A 388 23.53 5.28 3.41
N PRO A 389 23.61 5.81 2.16
CA PRO A 389 22.55 5.59 1.18
C PRO A 389 22.27 4.10 0.91
N LEU A 390 23.32 3.24 0.88
CA LEU A 390 23.14 1.79 0.77
C LEU A 390 22.39 1.24 1.98
N ALA A 391 22.76 1.64 3.19
CA ALA A 391 22.11 1.18 4.40
C ALA A 391 20.63 1.58 4.46
N PHE A 392 20.32 2.85 4.20
CA PHE A 392 18.95 3.35 4.20
C PHE A 392 18.11 2.76 3.07
N GLY A 393 18.71 2.60 1.87
CA GLY A 393 18.05 1.95 0.74
C GLY A 393 17.66 0.51 1.08
N MET A 394 18.60 -0.30 1.58
CA MET A 394 18.34 -1.69 1.95
C MET A 394 17.34 -1.80 3.13
N ALA A 395 17.48 -0.96 4.16
CA ALA A 395 16.50 -0.94 5.25
C ALA A 395 15.09 -0.60 4.76
N ALA A 396 14.94 0.37 3.85
CA ALA A 396 13.66 0.71 3.27
C ALA A 396 13.09 -0.43 2.42
N LEU A 397 13.93 -1.15 1.66
CA LEU A 397 13.49 -2.33 0.90
C LEU A 397 12.92 -3.40 1.83
N VAL A 398 13.61 -3.75 2.92
CA VAL A 398 13.12 -4.71 3.93
C VAL A 398 11.75 -4.27 4.46
N GLN A 399 11.55 -2.98 4.65
CA GLN A 399 10.35 -2.41 5.26
C GLN A 399 9.23 -2.11 4.26
N CYS A 400 9.36 -2.48 2.98
CA CYS A 400 8.28 -2.36 2.01
C CYS A 400 8.06 -3.62 1.17
N HIS A 401 9.11 -4.40 0.81
CA HIS A 401 8.93 -5.57 -0.05
C HIS A 401 10.11 -6.55 0.08
N LEU A 402 9.88 -7.66 0.75
CA LEU A 402 10.93 -8.67 1.02
C LEU A 402 11.50 -9.26 -0.26
N ILE A 403 10.67 -9.56 -1.26
CA ILE A 403 11.11 -10.12 -2.54
C ILE A 403 12.06 -9.15 -3.27
N SER A 404 11.73 -7.85 -3.33
CA SER A 404 12.65 -6.85 -3.91
C SER A 404 13.95 -6.74 -3.12
N THR A 405 13.90 -6.95 -1.80
CA THR A 405 15.10 -7.00 -0.95
C THR A 405 15.97 -8.18 -1.31
N GLU A 406 15.39 -9.36 -1.44
CA GLU A 406 16.07 -10.59 -1.84
C GLU A 406 16.73 -10.46 -3.20
N LEU A 407 15.98 -10.05 -4.23
CA LEU A 407 16.51 -9.81 -5.57
C LEU A 407 17.66 -8.79 -5.57
N THR A 408 17.50 -7.70 -4.81
CA THR A 408 18.54 -6.68 -4.69
C THR A 408 19.77 -7.22 -3.98
N ALA A 409 19.60 -7.97 -2.89
CA ALA A 409 20.71 -8.59 -2.17
C ALA A 409 21.48 -9.60 -3.03
N ALA A 410 20.76 -10.43 -3.79
CA ALA A 410 21.38 -11.36 -4.75
C ALA A 410 22.20 -10.63 -5.83
N LEU A 411 21.68 -9.57 -6.41
CA LEU A 411 22.40 -8.74 -7.38
C LEU A 411 23.61 -8.05 -6.78
N LEU A 412 23.52 -7.57 -5.54
CA LEU A 412 24.66 -7.01 -4.81
C LEU A 412 25.73 -8.06 -4.54
N ALA A 413 25.35 -9.28 -4.18
CA ALA A 413 26.27 -10.41 -4.02
C ALA A 413 27.01 -10.73 -5.34
N VAL A 414 26.26 -10.85 -6.45
CA VAL A 414 26.87 -11.04 -7.79
C VAL A 414 27.82 -9.91 -8.13
N PHE A 415 27.43 -8.65 -7.90
CA PHE A 415 28.32 -7.50 -8.13
C PHE A 415 29.59 -7.56 -7.28
N CYS A 416 29.47 -7.90 -5.99
CA CYS A 416 30.62 -8.04 -5.09
C CYS A 416 31.57 -9.17 -5.55
N LEU A 417 31.05 -10.29 -6.01
CA LEU A 417 31.83 -11.41 -6.56
C LEU A 417 32.56 -11.00 -7.86
N LEU A 418 31.86 -10.34 -8.79
CA LEU A 418 32.48 -9.82 -10.02
C LEU A 418 33.57 -8.78 -9.76
N ARG A 419 33.53 -8.12 -8.62
CA ARG A 419 34.50 -7.10 -8.17
C ARG A 419 35.27 -7.52 -6.92
N LEU A 420 35.42 -8.81 -6.67
CA LEU A 420 35.91 -9.38 -5.42
C LEU A 420 37.21 -8.71 -4.90
N ARG A 421 38.23 -8.56 -5.75
CA ARG A 421 39.50 -7.89 -5.34
C ARG A 421 39.28 -6.45 -4.87
N GLN A 422 38.34 -5.74 -5.44
CA GLN A 422 38.02 -4.36 -5.05
C GLN A 422 37.16 -4.32 -3.80
N THR A 423 36.23 -5.26 -3.66
CA THR A 423 35.33 -5.41 -2.52
C THR A 423 36.11 -5.73 -1.24
N LEU A 424 37.09 -6.61 -1.35
CA LEU A 424 37.97 -7.02 -0.23
C LEU A 424 38.97 -5.95 0.23
N ALA A 425 39.09 -4.81 -0.48
CA ALA A 425 39.87 -3.70 0.01
C ALA A 425 39.39 -3.24 1.39
N PRO A 426 40.26 -3.12 2.44
CA PRO A 426 39.82 -2.96 3.83
C PRO A 426 38.82 -1.81 4.07
N ALA A 427 39.06 -0.66 3.42
CA ALA A 427 38.20 0.51 3.55
C ALA A 427 36.76 0.28 2.95
N ARG A 428 36.68 -0.48 1.86
CA ARG A 428 35.40 -0.82 1.22
C ARG A 428 34.68 -1.93 1.96
N LEU A 429 35.41 -2.98 2.37
CA LEU A 429 34.83 -4.06 3.18
C LEU A 429 34.25 -3.51 4.48
N LEU A 430 34.97 -2.58 5.14
CA LEU A 430 34.43 -1.91 6.33
C LEU A 430 33.19 -1.04 6.03
N ALA A 431 33.12 -0.39 4.86
CA ALA A 431 31.95 0.38 4.45
C ALA A 431 30.74 -0.53 4.19
N TRP A 432 30.93 -1.68 3.55
CA TRP A 432 29.92 -2.71 3.37
C TRP A 432 29.41 -3.24 4.72
N GLY A 433 30.34 -3.61 5.62
CA GLY A 433 29.98 -4.08 6.96
C GLY A 433 29.18 -3.04 7.77
N LYS A 434 29.57 -1.77 7.73
CA LYS A 434 28.82 -0.67 8.37
C LYS A 434 27.44 -0.46 7.74
N ALA A 435 27.34 -0.54 6.41
CA ALA A 435 26.07 -0.40 5.72
C ALA A 435 25.12 -1.57 6.05
N ALA A 436 25.63 -2.80 6.05
CA ALA A 436 24.86 -3.98 6.43
C ALA A 436 24.40 -3.93 7.90
N ALA A 437 25.30 -3.58 8.82
CA ALA A 437 24.97 -3.47 10.24
C ALA A 437 23.91 -2.38 10.51
N LEU A 438 24.02 -1.23 9.83
CA LEU A 438 23.01 -0.18 9.98
C LEU A 438 21.68 -0.57 9.33
N ALA A 439 21.67 -1.19 8.14
CA ALA A 439 20.46 -1.69 7.51
C ALA A 439 19.75 -2.72 8.39
N PHE A 440 20.50 -3.68 8.93
CA PHE A 440 19.97 -4.66 9.87
C PHE A 440 19.41 -3.97 11.13
N GLY A 441 20.18 -3.08 11.76
CA GLY A 441 19.75 -2.37 12.96
C GLY A 441 18.46 -1.57 12.74
N LEU A 442 18.33 -0.87 11.61
CA LEU A 442 17.12 -0.11 11.24
C LEU A 442 15.90 -1.02 10.98
N SER A 443 16.13 -2.26 10.59
CA SER A 443 15.07 -3.22 10.22
C SER A 443 14.79 -4.27 11.29
N ALA A 444 15.57 -4.32 12.38
CA ALA A 444 15.49 -5.36 13.40
C ALA A 444 14.11 -5.48 14.06
N TRP A 445 13.41 -4.35 14.23
CA TRP A 445 12.06 -4.28 14.80
C TRP A 445 11.02 -5.11 14.03
N PHE A 446 11.23 -5.29 12.73
CA PHE A 446 10.38 -6.10 11.84
C PHE A 446 11.04 -7.44 11.53
N LEU A 447 12.30 -7.43 11.08
CA LEU A 447 12.98 -8.59 10.52
C LEU A 447 13.14 -9.73 11.53
N LEU A 448 13.46 -9.44 12.80
CA LEU A 448 13.65 -10.48 13.81
C LEU A 448 12.33 -11.11 14.27
N PRO A 449 11.26 -10.34 14.57
CA PRO A 449 9.94 -10.91 14.78
C PRO A 449 9.43 -11.73 13.58
N PHE A 450 9.57 -11.23 12.36
CA PHE A 450 9.23 -11.95 11.13
C PHE A 450 9.93 -13.30 11.04
N LEU A 451 11.26 -13.32 11.16
CA LEU A 451 12.04 -14.56 11.07
C LEU A 451 11.65 -15.55 12.19
N SER A 452 11.44 -15.06 13.41
CA SER A 452 11.02 -15.95 14.50
C SER A 452 9.66 -16.59 14.20
N THR A 453 8.74 -15.86 13.60
CA THR A 453 7.40 -16.36 13.28
C THR A 453 7.42 -17.38 12.14
N VAL A 454 8.06 -17.04 11.02
CA VAL A 454 8.14 -17.94 9.85
C VAL A 454 8.91 -19.23 10.17
N LEU A 455 9.81 -19.21 11.16
CA LEU A 455 10.53 -20.40 11.62
C LEU A 455 9.76 -21.23 12.64
N SER A 456 8.76 -20.66 13.32
CA SER A 456 8.00 -21.34 14.38
C SER A 456 6.57 -21.72 13.97
N VAL A 457 6.00 -21.05 12.96
CA VAL A 457 4.66 -21.32 12.44
C VAL A 457 4.79 -21.78 10.99
N ASP A 458 4.16 -22.89 10.67
CA ASP A 458 4.13 -23.37 9.28
C ASP A 458 3.07 -22.59 8.50
N LEU A 459 3.55 -21.65 7.68
CA LEU A 459 2.70 -20.76 6.89
C LEU A 459 2.69 -21.23 5.42
N GLN A 460 1.61 -20.96 4.71
CA GLN A 460 1.49 -21.28 3.28
C GLN A 460 2.64 -20.69 2.46
N VAL A 461 3.14 -19.51 2.83
CA VAL A 461 4.30 -18.88 2.16
C VAL A 461 5.59 -19.70 2.25
N ASN A 462 5.70 -20.64 3.20
CA ASN A 462 6.84 -21.56 3.28
C ASN A 462 6.88 -22.56 2.12
N ASN A 463 5.76 -22.72 1.41
CA ASN A 463 5.65 -23.52 0.18
C ASN A 463 5.69 -22.61 -1.05
N PRO A 464 6.31 -23.04 -2.17
CA PRO A 464 6.36 -22.22 -3.38
C PRO A 464 4.95 -21.96 -3.92
N LEU A 465 4.54 -20.70 -3.96
CA LEU A 465 3.23 -20.28 -4.49
C LEU A 465 3.15 -20.44 -6.02
N VAL A 466 4.29 -20.36 -6.69
CA VAL A 466 4.42 -20.58 -8.14
C VAL A 466 5.30 -21.80 -8.38
N GLY A 467 4.67 -22.92 -8.75
CA GLY A 467 5.37 -24.20 -8.93
C GLY A 467 6.31 -24.24 -10.14
N LYS A 468 6.08 -23.40 -11.16
CA LYS A 468 6.87 -23.31 -12.38
C LYS A 468 7.17 -21.87 -12.77
N PRO A 469 8.16 -21.21 -12.14
CA PRO A 469 8.49 -19.80 -12.37
C PRO A 469 8.77 -19.47 -13.85
N GLN A 470 9.31 -20.42 -14.64
CA GLN A 470 9.62 -20.18 -16.04
C GLN A 470 8.40 -19.79 -16.89
N ARG A 471 7.22 -20.33 -16.58
CA ARG A 471 5.97 -20.01 -17.28
C ARG A 471 5.57 -18.53 -17.11
N GLU A 472 5.99 -17.94 -16.01
CA GLU A 472 5.72 -16.54 -15.66
C GLU A 472 6.85 -15.60 -16.15
N GLY A 473 7.71 -16.08 -17.01
CA GLY A 473 8.79 -15.29 -17.61
C GLY A 473 8.31 -14.37 -18.72
N LEU A 474 9.07 -13.32 -18.98
CA LEU A 474 8.82 -12.31 -20.01
C LEU A 474 9.12 -12.85 -21.42
N TYR A 475 8.21 -12.65 -22.35
CA TYR A 475 8.45 -12.93 -23.76
C TYR A 475 9.16 -11.76 -24.47
N LEU A 476 9.99 -12.09 -25.46
CA LEU A 476 10.74 -11.05 -26.19
C LEU A 476 9.82 -10.06 -26.91
N VAL A 477 8.66 -10.52 -27.39
CA VAL A 477 7.65 -9.66 -28.02
C VAL A 477 7.09 -8.62 -27.04
N GLN A 478 6.87 -8.99 -25.79
CA GLN A 478 6.41 -8.05 -24.75
C GLN A 478 7.50 -7.00 -24.45
N LEU A 479 8.76 -7.44 -24.30
CA LEU A 479 9.88 -6.54 -24.05
C LEU A 479 10.04 -5.50 -25.14
N LEU A 480 9.94 -5.91 -26.40
CA LEU A 480 10.15 -5.06 -27.58
C LEU A 480 8.90 -4.29 -28.00
N ASN A 481 7.74 -4.56 -27.41
CA ASN A 481 6.53 -3.78 -27.61
C ASN A 481 6.40 -2.65 -26.58
N PRO A 482 6.88 -1.41 -26.88
CA PRO A 482 6.83 -0.32 -25.92
C PRO A 482 5.43 0.26 -25.71
N PHE A 483 4.43 -0.21 -26.46
CA PHE A 483 3.05 0.25 -26.48
C PHE A 483 2.04 -0.89 -26.26
N GLY A 484 2.44 -1.93 -25.53
CA GLY A 484 1.55 -3.03 -25.16
C GLY A 484 0.34 -2.54 -24.35
N THR A 485 -0.82 -3.16 -24.56
CA THR A 485 -2.12 -2.72 -24.03
C THR A 485 -2.81 -3.73 -23.15
N GLY A 486 -2.22 -4.92 -22.94
CA GLY A 486 -2.87 -5.99 -22.22
C GLY A 486 -2.90 -5.79 -20.71
N PHE A 487 -3.93 -6.33 -20.10
CA PHE A 487 -4.16 -6.33 -18.64
C PHE A 487 -4.10 -7.76 -18.04
N GLY A 488 -3.90 -8.76 -18.87
CA GLY A 488 -3.82 -10.17 -18.44
C GLY A 488 -2.81 -10.39 -17.33
N GLY A 489 -3.11 -11.28 -16.40
CA GLY A 489 -2.27 -11.56 -15.23
C GLY A 489 -1.00 -12.36 -15.54
N THR A 490 -0.98 -13.16 -16.62
CA THR A 490 0.09 -14.10 -16.94
C THR A 490 0.87 -13.71 -18.19
N SER A 491 2.11 -14.18 -18.27
CA SER A 491 2.98 -13.96 -19.41
C SER A 491 2.78 -15.09 -20.42
N THR A 492 1.89 -14.91 -21.38
CA THR A 492 1.63 -15.86 -22.47
C THR A 492 2.20 -15.44 -23.82
N GLY A 493 2.72 -14.20 -23.90
CA GLY A 493 3.24 -13.61 -25.13
C GLY A 493 2.14 -13.08 -26.06
N THR A 494 0.93 -12.92 -25.54
CA THR A 494 -0.23 -12.41 -26.29
C THR A 494 -0.46 -10.91 -26.06
N SER A 495 -1.35 -10.32 -26.86
CA SER A 495 -1.73 -8.90 -26.70
C SER A 495 -2.58 -8.62 -25.46
N THR A 496 -3.10 -9.68 -24.83
CA THR A 496 -3.88 -9.57 -23.58
C THR A 496 -3.03 -9.59 -22.33
N ASP A 497 -1.73 -9.90 -22.44
CA ASP A 497 -0.81 -9.88 -21.31
C ASP A 497 -0.50 -8.46 -20.83
N MET A 498 -0.05 -8.36 -19.58
CA MET A 498 0.47 -7.10 -19.02
C MET A 498 1.59 -6.54 -19.90
N SER A 499 1.63 -5.22 -20.00
CA SER A 499 2.69 -4.49 -20.73
C SER A 499 4.02 -4.50 -19.95
N LEU A 500 4.69 -5.66 -19.97
CA LEU A 500 5.97 -5.90 -19.30
C LEU A 500 7.13 -5.46 -20.20
N THR A 501 7.39 -4.18 -20.31
CA THR A 501 8.44 -3.60 -21.17
C THR A 501 9.31 -2.60 -20.40
N LEU A 502 10.52 -2.37 -20.90
CA LEU A 502 11.37 -1.26 -20.46
C LEU A 502 10.87 0.11 -20.97
N GLY A 503 10.02 0.10 -22.00
CA GLY A 503 9.59 1.29 -22.71
C GLY A 503 10.61 1.83 -23.70
N LEU A 504 10.12 2.57 -24.71
CA LEU A 504 10.94 3.11 -25.79
C LEU A 504 12.17 3.90 -25.34
N PRO A 505 12.10 4.82 -24.33
CA PRO A 505 13.26 5.61 -23.95
C PRO A 505 14.40 4.78 -23.36
N LEU A 506 14.12 3.71 -22.62
CA LEU A 506 15.16 2.85 -22.05
C LEU A 506 15.70 1.86 -23.08
N LEU A 507 14.90 1.41 -24.04
CA LEU A 507 15.39 0.62 -25.18
C LEU A 507 16.36 1.43 -26.03
N LEU A 508 16.07 2.72 -26.32
CA LEU A 508 16.97 3.64 -26.99
C LEU A 508 18.25 3.89 -26.15
N GLY A 509 18.09 4.03 -24.83
CA GLY A 509 19.21 4.18 -23.90
C GLY A 509 20.14 2.97 -23.87
N LEU A 510 19.59 1.74 -23.88
CA LEU A 510 20.33 0.49 -23.98
C LEU A 510 21.07 0.40 -25.32
N ALA A 511 20.42 0.68 -26.43
CA ALA A 511 21.05 0.71 -27.75
C ALA A 511 22.24 1.68 -27.77
N LEU A 512 22.06 2.90 -27.23
CA LEU A 512 23.13 3.88 -27.12
C LEU A 512 24.30 3.38 -26.25
N ALA A 513 23.99 2.74 -25.10
CA ALA A 513 25.02 2.17 -24.23
C ALA A 513 25.84 1.08 -24.93
N LEU A 514 25.17 0.17 -25.64
CA LEU A 514 25.80 -0.90 -26.41
C LEU A 514 26.67 -0.34 -27.54
N LEU A 515 26.19 0.67 -28.27
CA LEU A 515 26.97 1.39 -29.30
C LEU A 515 28.23 2.05 -28.73
N CYS A 516 28.11 2.71 -27.57
CA CYS A 516 29.25 3.30 -26.89
C CYS A 516 30.28 2.25 -26.45
N LEU A 517 29.83 1.10 -25.97
CA LEU A 517 30.72 -0.01 -25.57
C LEU A 517 31.39 -0.68 -26.79
N ALA A 518 30.69 -0.81 -27.92
CA ALA A 518 31.21 -1.42 -29.13
C ALA A 518 32.27 -0.54 -29.81
N ARG A 519 32.05 0.78 -29.91
CA ARG A 519 32.95 1.70 -30.59
C ARG A 519 34.32 1.91 -29.89
N ARG A 520 34.39 1.66 -28.57
CA ARG A 520 35.57 1.90 -27.76
C ARG A 520 36.41 0.62 -27.51
N ARG A 521 36.50 -0.27 -28.51
CA ARG A 521 37.30 -1.51 -28.37
C ARG A 521 38.76 -1.27 -28.07
N GLU A 522 39.35 -0.15 -28.50
CA GLU A 522 40.79 0.19 -28.39
C GLU A 522 41.11 1.13 -27.19
N ALA A 523 40.12 1.83 -26.62
CA ALA A 523 40.31 2.68 -25.44
C ALA A 523 40.00 1.88 -24.16
N PRO A 524 40.51 2.28 -22.97
CA PRO A 524 40.05 1.67 -21.71
C PRO A 524 38.56 1.87 -21.60
N ARG A 525 37.77 0.78 -21.77
CA ARG A 525 36.33 0.79 -21.73
C ARG A 525 35.86 1.46 -20.45
N PRO A 526 34.81 2.29 -20.49
CA PRO A 526 34.27 2.87 -19.27
C PRO A 526 33.75 1.75 -18.40
N ARG A 527 34.55 1.33 -17.44
CA ARG A 527 34.27 0.17 -16.57
C ARG A 527 32.91 0.24 -15.89
N ALA A 528 32.49 1.45 -15.57
CA ALA A 528 31.18 1.68 -14.93
C ALA A 528 30.01 1.44 -15.91
N LEU A 529 30.10 1.96 -17.14
CA LEU A 529 29.07 1.72 -18.18
C LEU A 529 28.93 0.22 -18.47
N GLY A 530 30.08 -0.48 -18.64
CA GLY A 530 30.05 -1.93 -18.84
C GLY A 530 29.44 -2.71 -17.68
N ALA A 531 29.71 -2.30 -16.44
CA ALA A 531 29.18 -2.96 -15.26
C ALA A 531 27.64 -2.80 -15.13
N VAL A 532 27.13 -1.57 -15.25
CA VAL A 532 25.68 -1.35 -15.13
C VAL A 532 24.91 -1.94 -16.31
N THR A 533 25.48 -1.88 -17.53
CA THR A 533 24.85 -2.50 -18.73
C THR A 533 24.87 -4.03 -18.59
N GLY A 534 25.98 -4.63 -18.16
CA GLY A 534 26.10 -6.09 -17.99
C GLY A 534 25.16 -6.63 -16.91
N LEU A 535 25.08 -5.95 -15.76
CA LEU A 535 24.13 -6.34 -14.71
C LEU A 535 22.66 -6.13 -15.15
N GLY A 536 22.37 -5.05 -15.89
CA GLY A 536 21.05 -4.83 -16.46
C GLY A 536 20.66 -5.93 -17.46
N LEU A 537 21.59 -6.36 -18.32
CA LEU A 537 21.37 -7.48 -19.24
C LEU A 537 21.21 -8.81 -18.50
N LEU A 538 21.93 -9.02 -17.41
CA LEU A 538 21.72 -10.18 -16.55
C LEU A 538 20.32 -10.19 -15.96
N CYS A 539 19.84 -9.07 -15.40
CA CYS A 539 18.49 -8.95 -14.91
C CYS A 539 17.45 -9.24 -16.01
N LEU A 540 17.70 -8.71 -17.20
CA LEU A 540 16.83 -8.92 -18.34
C LEU A 540 16.80 -10.40 -18.77
N LEU A 541 17.95 -11.06 -18.82
CA LEU A 541 18.05 -12.49 -19.09
C LEU A 541 17.28 -13.33 -18.06
N LEU A 542 17.43 -13.01 -16.78
CA LEU A 542 16.73 -13.69 -15.69
C LEU A 542 15.21 -13.43 -15.72
N ALA A 543 14.77 -12.31 -16.29
CA ALA A 543 13.35 -12.01 -16.48
C ALA A 543 12.69 -12.78 -17.61
N MET A 544 13.47 -13.27 -18.59
CA MET A 544 12.94 -13.87 -19.80
C MET A 544 12.40 -15.28 -19.59
N GLN A 545 11.32 -15.61 -20.29
CA GLN A 545 10.67 -16.92 -20.28
C GLN A 545 11.61 -18.05 -20.75
N PHE A 546 12.53 -17.79 -21.67
CA PHE A 546 13.50 -18.79 -22.14
C PHE A 546 14.64 -19.07 -21.16
N PHE A 547 14.77 -18.29 -20.03
CA PHE A 547 15.69 -18.64 -18.98
C PHE A 547 15.18 -19.88 -18.23
N PRO A 548 16.00 -20.95 -18.09
CA PRO A 548 15.52 -22.25 -17.66
C PRO A 548 15.35 -22.35 -16.13
N TRP A 549 14.45 -21.57 -15.55
CA TRP A 549 14.17 -21.56 -14.12
C TRP A 549 13.72 -22.94 -13.60
N ASP A 550 12.93 -23.68 -14.38
CA ASP A 550 12.40 -24.98 -13.97
C ASP A 550 13.49 -26.07 -13.90
N PHE A 551 14.68 -25.83 -14.47
CA PHE A 551 15.82 -26.74 -14.40
C PHE A 551 16.80 -26.39 -13.24
N VAL A 552 16.59 -25.32 -12.51
CA VAL A 552 17.47 -24.91 -11.40
C VAL A 552 17.60 -26.00 -10.35
N GLU A 553 16.51 -26.71 -10.04
CA GLU A 553 16.52 -27.82 -9.10
C GLU A 553 17.45 -28.95 -9.53
N SER A 554 17.38 -29.36 -10.78
CA SER A 554 18.22 -30.45 -11.32
C SER A 554 19.72 -30.06 -11.41
N TRP A 555 20.02 -28.75 -11.54
CA TRP A 555 21.39 -28.26 -11.68
C TRP A 555 22.04 -27.90 -10.36
N LEU A 556 21.28 -27.26 -9.45
CA LEU A 556 21.78 -26.63 -8.23
C LEU A 556 21.17 -27.19 -6.94
N GLY A 557 20.21 -28.12 -7.07
CA GLY A 557 19.54 -28.80 -5.97
C GLY A 557 18.30 -28.06 -5.43
N ALA A 558 17.49 -28.80 -4.69
CA ALA A 558 16.16 -28.36 -4.22
C ALA A 558 16.21 -27.09 -3.34
N ALA A 559 17.24 -26.93 -2.50
CA ALA A 559 17.37 -25.75 -1.65
C ALA A 559 17.54 -24.46 -2.46
N VAL A 560 18.34 -24.49 -3.53
CA VAL A 560 18.53 -23.34 -4.43
C VAL A 560 17.26 -23.09 -5.26
N ALA A 561 16.59 -24.14 -5.71
CA ALA A 561 15.32 -24.02 -6.44
C ALA A 561 14.24 -23.39 -5.55
N LYS A 562 14.12 -23.84 -4.29
CA LYS A 562 13.19 -23.25 -3.31
C LYS A 562 13.49 -21.77 -3.08
N ALA A 563 14.77 -21.40 -2.86
CA ALA A 563 15.18 -20.02 -2.71
C ALA A 563 14.92 -19.19 -3.99
N ALA A 564 15.11 -19.76 -5.18
CA ALA A 564 14.79 -19.09 -6.43
C ALA A 564 13.30 -18.92 -6.66
N ALA A 565 12.47 -19.85 -6.18
CA ALA A 565 11.01 -19.77 -6.31
C ALA A 565 10.37 -18.67 -5.42
N THR A 566 11.09 -18.17 -4.40
CA THR A 566 10.57 -17.12 -3.51
C THR A 566 10.29 -15.80 -4.23
N PHE A 567 11.00 -15.50 -5.34
CA PHE A 567 10.68 -14.30 -6.12
C PHE A 567 9.40 -14.42 -6.96
N GLN A 568 8.77 -15.58 -7.02
CA GLN A 568 7.49 -15.91 -7.65
C GLN A 568 7.48 -15.67 -9.19
N TYR A 569 7.73 -14.44 -9.62
CA TYR A 569 7.62 -13.99 -11.01
C TYR A 569 8.95 -13.47 -11.55
N PRO A 570 9.55 -14.11 -12.58
CA PRO A 570 10.80 -13.66 -13.18
C PRO A 570 10.79 -12.22 -13.71
N TRP A 571 9.65 -11.71 -14.18
CA TRP A 571 9.57 -10.32 -14.67
C TRP A 571 9.90 -9.28 -13.59
N ARG A 572 9.90 -9.61 -12.28
CA ARG A 572 10.31 -8.70 -11.19
C ARG A 572 11.74 -8.22 -11.32
N PHE A 573 12.59 -8.94 -12.07
CA PHE A 573 13.93 -8.47 -12.45
C PHE A 573 13.91 -7.23 -13.34
N LEU A 574 12.75 -6.84 -13.92
CA LEU A 574 12.60 -5.57 -14.63
C LEU A 574 12.76 -4.35 -13.72
N ALA A 575 12.45 -4.43 -12.43
CA ALA A 575 12.63 -3.32 -11.49
C ALA A 575 14.12 -2.90 -11.36
N PRO A 576 15.07 -3.77 -11.00
CA PRO A 576 16.47 -3.44 -11.01
C PRO A 576 17.02 -3.20 -12.44
N ALA A 577 16.52 -3.87 -13.48
CA ALA A 577 16.93 -3.64 -14.87
C ALA A 577 16.61 -2.20 -15.29
N THR A 578 15.43 -1.68 -14.96
CA THR A 578 15.00 -0.30 -15.22
C THR A 578 15.98 0.72 -14.61
N LEU A 579 16.38 0.52 -13.35
CA LEU A 579 17.38 1.36 -12.69
C LEU A 579 18.73 1.32 -13.38
N LEU A 580 19.22 0.12 -13.68
CA LEU A 580 20.54 -0.09 -14.28
C LEU A 580 20.61 0.44 -15.71
N PHE A 581 19.56 0.26 -16.52
CA PHE A 581 19.52 0.82 -17.86
C PHE A 581 19.32 2.34 -17.88
N THR A 582 18.64 2.91 -16.89
CA THR A 582 18.61 4.38 -16.70
C THR A 582 20.04 4.89 -16.42
N ALA A 583 20.78 4.26 -15.53
CA ALA A 583 22.16 4.61 -15.27
C ALA A 583 23.06 4.44 -16.52
N ALA A 584 22.90 3.35 -17.27
CA ALA A 584 23.63 3.07 -18.50
C ALA A 584 23.36 4.15 -19.57
N ALA A 585 22.10 4.51 -19.79
CA ALA A 585 21.69 5.56 -20.72
C ALA A 585 22.36 6.91 -20.38
N LEU A 586 22.32 7.31 -19.11
CA LEU A 586 22.91 8.58 -18.66
C LEU A 586 24.43 8.58 -18.75
N LEU A 587 25.09 7.49 -18.41
CA LEU A 587 26.55 7.35 -18.56
C LEU A 587 26.96 7.37 -20.04
N ALA A 588 26.20 6.72 -20.92
CA ALA A 588 26.42 6.77 -22.36
C ALA A 588 26.22 8.20 -22.92
N LEU A 589 25.17 8.89 -22.52
CA LEU A 589 24.94 10.30 -22.89
C LEU A 589 26.06 11.22 -22.39
N ASP A 590 26.59 11.01 -21.17
CA ASP A 590 27.70 11.80 -20.65
C ASP A 590 28.99 11.56 -21.45
N LEU A 591 29.24 10.33 -21.88
CA LEU A 591 30.38 10.01 -22.77
C LEU A 591 30.24 10.71 -24.13
N VAL A 592 29.05 10.62 -24.77
CA VAL A 592 28.80 11.32 -26.04
C VAL A 592 28.91 12.83 -25.87
N ARG A 593 28.43 13.39 -24.76
CA ARG A 593 28.50 14.83 -24.46
C ARG A 593 29.94 15.36 -24.43
N ARG A 594 30.87 14.58 -23.91
CA ARG A 594 32.29 14.97 -23.81
C ARG A 594 32.96 15.06 -25.17
N GLU A 595 32.53 14.25 -26.12
CA GLU A 595 33.12 14.21 -27.48
C GLU A 595 32.32 15.03 -28.51
N ARG A 596 30.98 14.91 -28.45
CA ARG A 596 30.05 15.49 -29.42
C ARG A 596 28.86 16.14 -28.70
N PRO A 597 29.01 17.34 -28.14
CA PRO A 597 27.99 17.97 -27.32
C PRO A 597 26.67 18.24 -28.06
N GLN A 598 26.70 18.52 -29.35
CA GLN A 598 25.51 18.67 -30.18
C GLN A 598 24.72 17.36 -30.33
N THR A 599 25.43 16.28 -30.65
CA THR A 599 24.82 14.93 -30.75
C THR A 599 24.18 14.52 -29.41
N ALA A 600 24.86 14.80 -28.30
CA ALA A 600 24.30 14.52 -26.98
C ALA A 600 23.00 15.30 -26.69
N ARG A 601 22.90 16.57 -27.15
CA ARG A 601 21.65 17.35 -27.01
C ARG A 601 20.54 16.75 -27.84
N ILE A 602 20.79 16.35 -29.07
CA ILE A 602 19.81 15.69 -29.95
C ILE A 602 19.31 14.38 -29.32
N LEU A 603 20.24 13.52 -28.87
CA LEU A 603 19.89 12.26 -28.22
C LEU A 603 19.11 12.46 -26.93
N THR A 604 19.47 13.47 -26.12
CA THR A 604 18.73 13.83 -24.90
C THR A 604 17.29 14.26 -25.27
N GLY A 605 17.14 15.09 -26.32
CA GLY A 605 15.83 15.51 -26.82
C GLY A 605 15.00 14.32 -27.36
N ALA A 606 15.62 13.42 -28.11
CA ALA A 606 14.97 12.22 -28.62
C ALA A 606 14.49 11.30 -27.50
N MET A 607 15.31 11.08 -26.46
CA MET A 607 14.92 10.28 -25.29
C MET A 607 13.79 10.95 -24.51
N ALA A 608 13.81 12.27 -24.35
CA ALA A 608 12.74 12.99 -23.69
C ALA A 608 11.43 12.91 -24.49
N ALA A 609 11.50 13.06 -25.82
CA ALA A 609 10.33 12.91 -26.71
C ALA A 609 9.76 11.47 -26.67
N ALA A 610 10.64 10.45 -26.72
CA ALA A 610 10.26 9.06 -26.58
C ALA A 610 9.58 8.78 -25.22
N MET A 611 10.04 9.41 -24.16
CA MET A 611 9.44 9.31 -22.83
C MET A 611 8.04 9.94 -22.80
N VAL A 612 7.89 11.15 -23.31
CA VAL A 612 6.57 11.82 -23.38
C VAL A 612 5.59 10.98 -24.21
N LEU A 613 6.04 10.44 -25.34
CA LEU A 613 5.22 9.55 -26.17
C LEU A 613 4.83 8.28 -25.41
N SER A 614 5.78 7.59 -24.77
CA SER A 614 5.50 6.36 -24.02
C SER A 614 4.52 6.60 -22.87
N VAL A 615 4.73 7.67 -22.09
CA VAL A 615 3.82 8.02 -20.98
C VAL A 615 2.45 8.42 -21.50
N GLY A 616 2.39 9.22 -22.56
CA GLY A 616 1.13 9.65 -23.18
C GLY A 616 0.31 8.46 -23.69
N VAL A 617 0.94 7.53 -24.41
CA VAL A 617 0.27 6.31 -24.89
C VAL A 617 -0.18 5.45 -23.71
N PHE A 618 0.67 5.24 -22.69
CA PHE A 618 0.32 4.49 -21.49
C PHE A 618 -0.91 5.09 -20.79
N GLN A 619 -0.93 6.41 -20.57
CA GLN A 619 -2.05 7.09 -19.92
C GLN A 619 -3.34 7.01 -20.75
N MET A 620 -3.22 7.19 -22.06
CA MET A 620 -4.39 7.05 -22.98
C MET A 620 -4.97 5.61 -22.93
N GLN A 621 -4.13 4.60 -22.92
CA GLN A 621 -4.54 3.21 -22.83
C GLN A 621 -5.18 2.91 -21.47
N LEU A 622 -4.60 3.38 -20.39
CA LEU A 622 -5.17 3.25 -19.06
C LEU A 622 -6.58 3.84 -19.00
N LEU A 623 -6.75 5.07 -19.51
CA LEU A 623 -8.04 5.75 -19.53
C LEU A 623 -9.08 5.07 -20.44
N ALA A 624 -8.64 4.41 -21.53
CA ALA A 624 -9.52 3.81 -22.52
C ALA A 624 -9.96 2.38 -22.17
N THR A 625 -9.16 1.64 -21.42
CA THR A 625 -9.34 0.18 -21.25
C THR A 625 -9.53 -0.29 -19.82
N THR A 626 -9.22 0.54 -18.83
CA THR A 626 -9.30 0.15 -17.44
C THR A 626 -10.63 0.51 -16.83
N GLU A 627 -11.29 -0.46 -16.22
CA GLU A 627 -12.48 -0.23 -15.41
C GLU A 627 -12.11 0.57 -14.17
N LEU A 628 -12.98 1.51 -13.84
CA LEU A 628 -12.89 2.27 -12.61
C LEU A 628 -13.63 1.50 -11.52
N THR A 629 -12.97 1.23 -10.41
CA THR A 629 -13.64 0.68 -9.24
C THR A 629 -14.34 1.78 -8.48
N ALA A 630 -15.59 1.54 -8.11
CA ALA A 630 -16.22 2.29 -7.05
C ALA A 630 -15.34 2.15 -5.79
N ASN A 631 -15.18 3.20 -5.07
CA ASN A 631 -14.20 3.44 -4.02
C ASN A 631 -14.41 2.71 -2.70
N SER A 632 -15.08 1.59 -2.73
CA SER A 632 -15.38 0.79 -1.56
C SER A 632 -14.33 -0.31 -1.40
N LEU A 633 -14.07 -0.66 -0.15
CA LEU A 633 -13.68 -2.01 0.19
C LEU A 633 -14.65 -2.93 -0.54
N SER A 634 -14.16 -3.94 -1.26
CA SER A 634 -15.06 -4.89 -1.92
C SER A 634 -16.07 -5.42 -0.91
N GLN A 635 -17.22 -5.90 -1.37
CA GLN A 635 -18.24 -6.52 -0.50
C GLN A 635 -17.66 -7.67 0.35
N ASN A 636 -16.51 -8.22 -0.04
CA ASN A 636 -15.71 -9.18 0.71
C ASN A 636 -14.73 -8.51 1.69
N GLY A 637 -15.03 -7.30 2.15
CA GLY A 637 -14.19 -6.35 2.86
C GLY A 637 -13.17 -6.89 3.84
N THR A 638 -13.53 -7.77 4.75
CA THR A 638 -12.62 -8.32 5.75
C THR A 638 -11.90 -9.62 5.31
N ARG A 639 -12.07 -10.04 4.05
CA ARG A 639 -11.66 -11.36 3.55
C ARG A 639 -10.60 -11.34 2.47
N ASP A 640 -10.27 -10.18 1.91
CA ASP A 640 -9.21 -10.12 0.92
C ASP A 640 -7.86 -10.29 1.61
N VAL A 641 -7.47 -11.55 1.77
CA VAL A 641 -6.16 -11.97 2.30
C VAL A 641 -5.18 -12.24 1.16
N GLY A 642 -5.47 -11.76 -0.05
CA GLY A 642 -4.72 -12.09 -1.24
C GLY A 642 -4.88 -13.56 -1.58
N ILE A 643 -3.78 -14.25 -1.83
CA ILE A 643 -3.78 -15.71 -2.04
C ILE A 643 -3.60 -16.50 -0.73
N GLY A 644 -3.71 -15.85 0.42
CA GLY A 644 -3.62 -16.49 1.74
C GLY A 644 -2.20 -16.86 2.17
N GLU A 645 -1.17 -16.21 1.63
CA GLU A 645 0.24 -16.58 1.85
C GLU A 645 0.63 -16.72 3.32
N TYR A 646 0.01 -15.92 4.20
CA TYR A 646 0.33 -15.89 5.63
C TYR A 646 -0.71 -16.62 6.49
N MET A 647 -1.58 -17.42 5.88
CA MET A 647 -2.37 -18.40 6.60
C MET A 647 -1.49 -19.56 7.04
N ILE A 648 -1.92 -20.23 8.12
CA ILE A 648 -1.28 -21.47 8.56
C ILE A 648 -1.49 -22.54 7.48
N ASP A 649 -0.44 -23.30 7.16
CA ASP A 649 -0.50 -24.32 6.13
C ASP A 649 -1.58 -25.37 6.42
N GLY A 650 -2.33 -25.77 5.40
CA GLY A 650 -3.45 -26.68 5.51
C GLY A 650 -4.76 -26.08 6.03
N CYS A 651 -4.78 -24.77 6.39
CA CYS A 651 -6.02 -24.10 6.77
C CYS A 651 -6.81 -23.61 5.55
N SER A 652 -8.14 -23.67 5.66
CA SER A 652 -9.07 -23.16 4.69
C SER A 652 -9.74 -21.86 5.13
N ILE A 653 -9.79 -20.88 4.23
CA ILE A 653 -10.56 -19.65 4.45
C ILE A 653 -12.05 -19.94 4.59
N TYR A 654 -12.54 -20.98 3.90
CA TYR A 654 -13.96 -21.36 3.96
C TYR A 654 -14.40 -21.88 5.31
N GLU A 655 -13.47 -22.32 6.17
CA GLU A 655 -13.74 -22.75 7.53
C GLU A 655 -13.81 -21.58 8.52
N THR A 656 -13.54 -20.35 8.11
CA THR A 656 -13.63 -19.16 8.96
C THR A 656 -15.05 -18.59 9.08
N VAL A 657 -16.03 -19.26 8.51
CA VAL A 657 -17.48 -18.91 8.57
C VAL A 657 -18.02 -18.91 10.01
N TRP A 658 -17.50 -19.79 10.84
CA TRP A 658 -18.00 -20.00 12.19
C TRP A 658 -17.33 -19.02 13.17
N ALA A 659 -17.98 -17.89 13.42
CA ALA A 659 -17.47 -16.86 14.32
C ALA A 659 -17.78 -17.12 15.83
N GLN A 660 -18.31 -18.31 16.18
CA GLN A 660 -18.63 -18.67 17.56
C GLN A 660 -17.75 -19.79 18.08
N PRO A 661 -17.42 -19.82 19.38
CA PRO A 661 -16.75 -20.94 20.00
C PRO A 661 -17.62 -22.21 19.95
N LYS A 662 -16.98 -23.36 19.81
CA LYS A 662 -17.62 -24.67 19.75
C LYS A 662 -17.20 -25.51 20.94
N PRO A 663 -18.13 -25.77 21.90
CA PRO A 663 -17.89 -26.70 22.99
C PRO A 663 -17.66 -28.14 22.50
N GLY A 664 -16.75 -28.86 23.12
CA GLY A 664 -16.48 -30.26 22.81
C GLY A 664 -17.38 -31.25 23.60
N SER A 665 -18.21 -30.77 24.51
CA SER A 665 -19.13 -31.57 25.32
C SER A 665 -20.44 -30.82 25.56
N ASP A 666 -21.55 -31.55 25.62
CA ASP A 666 -22.87 -30.99 25.95
C ASP A 666 -22.96 -30.46 27.40
N ALA A 667 -22.08 -30.92 28.30
CA ALA A 667 -21.99 -30.44 29.68
C ALA A 667 -21.24 -29.11 29.80
N LEU A 668 -20.55 -28.66 28.75
CA LEU A 668 -19.85 -27.38 28.67
C LEU A 668 -20.71 -26.37 27.92
N THR A 669 -21.29 -25.42 28.65
CA THR A 669 -22.19 -24.41 28.11
C THR A 669 -21.42 -23.11 27.86
N LEU A 670 -21.55 -22.57 26.65
CA LEU A 670 -21.08 -21.22 26.29
C LEU A 670 -22.11 -20.20 26.78
N THR A 671 -21.76 -19.38 27.78
CA THR A 671 -22.64 -18.33 28.30
C THR A 671 -22.36 -16.94 27.69
N GLY A 672 -21.21 -16.76 27.04
CA GLY A 672 -20.90 -15.54 26.30
C GLY A 672 -19.57 -15.62 25.56
N TYR A 673 -19.51 -14.95 24.42
CA TYR A 673 -18.28 -14.76 23.65
C TYR A 673 -18.28 -13.36 23.07
N GLU A 674 -17.23 -12.62 23.34
CA GLU A 674 -17.03 -11.28 22.80
C GLU A 674 -15.57 -11.08 22.48
N LYS A 675 -15.29 -10.44 21.33
CA LYS A 675 -13.94 -10.05 20.93
C LYS A 675 -13.87 -8.52 20.82
N ARG A 676 -12.97 -7.92 21.59
CA ARG A 676 -12.72 -6.48 21.57
C ARG A 676 -11.22 -6.23 21.39
N ALA A 677 -10.86 -5.38 20.42
CA ALA A 677 -9.47 -4.93 20.22
C ALA A 677 -8.44 -6.09 20.28
N GLY A 678 -8.74 -7.19 19.59
CA GLY A 678 -7.86 -8.36 19.53
C GLY A 678 -7.82 -9.23 20.77
N THR A 679 -8.60 -8.90 21.81
CA THR A 679 -8.77 -9.72 23.01
C THR A 679 -10.14 -10.38 22.97
N ALA A 680 -10.18 -11.71 23.15
CA ALA A 680 -11.43 -12.44 23.28
C ALA A 680 -11.75 -12.68 24.75
N TYR A 681 -13.03 -12.59 25.09
CA TYR A 681 -13.60 -12.90 26.40
C TYR A 681 -14.57 -14.05 26.22
N LEU A 682 -14.24 -15.18 26.80
CA LEU A 682 -14.96 -16.44 26.70
C LEU A 682 -15.60 -16.77 28.05
N SER A 683 -16.91 -16.69 28.15
CA SER A 683 -17.66 -17.03 29.37
C SER A 683 -18.25 -18.42 29.21
N VAL A 684 -17.93 -19.33 30.13
CA VAL A 684 -18.34 -20.73 30.08
C VAL A 684 -18.74 -21.25 31.45
N GLU A 685 -19.63 -22.25 31.43
CA GLU A 685 -20.00 -23.08 32.60
C GLU A 685 -19.83 -24.55 32.23
N ASN A 686 -18.98 -25.26 32.97
CA ASN A 686 -18.75 -26.68 32.77
C ASN A 686 -19.36 -27.46 33.97
N ALA A 687 -20.51 -28.08 33.76
CA ALA A 687 -21.21 -28.89 34.77
C ALA A 687 -20.74 -30.36 34.78
N GLY A 688 -19.90 -30.77 33.84
CA GLY A 688 -19.41 -32.14 33.69
C GLY A 688 -17.92 -32.30 34.01
N ASP A 689 -17.32 -33.30 33.42
CA ASP A 689 -15.89 -33.57 33.46
C ASP A 689 -15.13 -32.51 32.65
N ALA A 690 -13.80 -32.51 32.73
CA ALA A 690 -12.98 -31.61 31.95
C ALA A 690 -13.27 -31.79 30.45
N ALA A 691 -13.53 -30.68 29.76
CA ALA A 691 -13.91 -30.67 28.36
C ALA A 691 -13.17 -29.55 27.59
N ASP A 692 -12.98 -29.72 26.31
CA ASP A 692 -12.34 -28.72 25.49
C ASP A 692 -13.36 -27.75 24.82
N ILE A 693 -12.88 -26.57 24.46
CA ILE A 693 -13.65 -25.62 23.68
C ILE A 693 -12.77 -25.04 22.57
N SER A 694 -13.26 -25.12 21.33
CA SER A 694 -12.60 -24.53 20.16
C SER A 694 -13.06 -23.08 19.96
N VAL A 695 -12.12 -22.16 19.89
CA VAL A 695 -12.39 -20.71 19.73
C VAL A 695 -12.06 -20.26 18.31
N PRO A 696 -12.85 -19.38 17.68
CA PRO A 696 -12.64 -18.92 16.30
C PRO A 696 -11.46 -17.91 16.22
N ILE A 697 -10.27 -18.36 16.51
CA ILE A 697 -9.01 -17.63 16.46
C ILE A 697 -7.94 -18.57 15.92
N PHE A 698 -7.20 -18.18 14.88
CA PHE A 698 -6.06 -18.94 14.38
C PHE A 698 -4.90 -18.93 15.35
N ASN A 699 -4.34 -20.10 15.63
CA ASN A 699 -3.21 -20.24 16.55
C ASN A 699 -1.86 -19.92 15.87
N TYR A 700 -1.58 -18.64 15.68
CA TYR A 700 -0.26 -18.18 15.23
C TYR A 700 0.81 -18.18 16.34
N GLY A 701 0.53 -18.79 17.48
CA GLY A 701 1.39 -18.74 18.67
C GLY A 701 1.24 -17.42 19.45
N HIS A 702 1.93 -17.38 20.59
CA HIS A 702 1.97 -16.20 21.46
C HIS A 702 0.62 -15.75 22.07
N TYR A 703 -0.41 -16.60 22.03
CA TYR A 703 -1.64 -16.36 22.79
C TYR A 703 -1.49 -16.78 24.23
N ARG A 704 -2.17 -16.07 25.12
CA ARG A 704 -2.34 -16.44 26.54
C ARG A 704 -3.82 -16.39 26.90
N ALA A 705 -4.26 -17.37 27.65
CA ALA A 705 -5.59 -17.44 28.19
C ALA A 705 -5.52 -17.49 29.72
N ALA A 706 -6.22 -16.56 30.39
CA ALA A 706 -6.27 -16.52 31.86
C ALA A 706 -7.63 -15.94 32.28
N ASP A 707 -8.12 -16.38 33.46
CA ASP A 707 -9.31 -15.82 34.07
C ASP A 707 -9.01 -14.60 34.98
N GLY A 708 -10.07 -14.04 35.59
CA GLY A 708 -9.96 -12.90 36.50
C GLY A 708 -9.20 -13.18 37.81
N THR A 709 -8.96 -14.43 38.14
CA THR A 709 -8.14 -14.85 39.31
C THR A 709 -6.66 -14.96 38.96
N GLY A 710 -6.32 -14.97 37.68
CA GLY A 710 -4.96 -15.18 37.16
C GLY A 710 -4.65 -16.66 36.88
N ALA A 711 -5.64 -17.57 36.95
CA ALA A 711 -5.45 -18.95 36.54
C ALA A 711 -5.23 -19.02 35.02
N GLU A 712 -4.13 -19.62 34.58
CA GLU A 712 -3.80 -19.78 33.15
C GLU A 712 -4.41 -21.06 32.58
N PHE A 713 -4.93 -20.97 31.36
CA PHE A 713 -5.49 -22.10 30.62
C PHE A 713 -4.54 -22.47 29.47
N PRO A 714 -4.09 -23.72 29.41
CA PRO A 714 -3.24 -24.16 28.28
C PRO A 714 -3.97 -24.05 26.96
N LEU A 715 -3.24 -23.55 25.93
CA LEU A 715 -3.74 -23.40 24.60
C LEU A 715 -3.07 -24.40 23.66
N ARG A 716 -3.86 -25.04 22.81
CA ARG A 716 -3.37 -25.94 21.76
C ARG A 716 -4.03 -25.62 20.43
N SER A 717 -3.46 -26.13 19.33
CA SER A 717 -4.08 -26.06 18.01
C SER A 717 -5.07 -27.21 17.84
N GLY A 718 -6.28 -26.88 17.43
CA GLY A 718 -7.32 -27.80 17.02
C GLY A 718 -7.46 -27.90 15.50
N GLU A 719 -8.62 -28.37 15.05
CA GLU A 719 -8.99 -28.42 13.65
C GLU A 719 -8.93 -27.04 13.00
N ASN A 720 -8.49 -26.98 11.75
CA ASN A 720 -8.26 -25.71 11.00
C ASN A 720 -7.41 -24.70 11.79
N ALA A 721 -6.44 -25.19 12.57
CA ALA A 721 -5.54 -24.42 13.44
C ALA A 721 -6.26 -23.45 14.41
N ARG A 722 -7.50 -23.72 14.80
CA ARG A 722 -8.21 -22.95 15.83
C ARG A 722 -7.55 -23.11 17.19
N LEU A 723 -7.64 -22.05 18.00
CA LEU A 723 -7.28 -22.17 19.41
C LEU A 723 -8.26 -23.09 20.16
N VAL A 724 -7.72 -24.03 20.92
CA VAL A 724 -8.49 -24.92 21.80
C VAL A 724 -8.00 -24.76 23.22
N LEU A 725 -8.96 -24.62 24.15
CA LEU A 725 -8.73 -24.55 25.60
C LEU A 725 -9.33 -25.76 26.25
N ASP A 726 -8.64 -26.31 27.25
CA ASP A 726 -9.19 -27.34 28.12
C ASP A 726 -9.80 -26.69 29.39
N ILE A 727 -11.11 -26.84 29.53
CA ILE A 727 -11.90 -26.24 30.62
C ILE A 727 -12.05 -27.29 31.75
N PRO A 728 -11.57 -27.02 32.98
CA PRO A 728 -11.67 -27.97 34.10
C PRO A 728 -13.12 -28.31 34.46
N ALA A 729 -13.30 -29.48 35.08
CA ALA A 729 -14.58 -29.90 35.66
C ALA A 729 -15.08 -28.84 36.68
N GLY A 730 -16.35 -28.50 36.63
CA GLY A 730 -16.98 -27.54 37.53
C GLY A 730 -16.54 -26.09 37.39
N TYR A 731 -15.79 -25.74 36.33
CA TYR A 731 -15.38 -24.35 36.09
C TYR A 731 -16.56 -23.50 35.61
N SER A 732 -16.74 -22.32 36.22
CA SER A 732 -17.67 -21.30 35.76
C SER A 732 -16.98 -19.94 35.87
N GLY A 733 -16.89 -19.22 34.72
CA GLY A 733 -16.22 -17.92 34.70
C GLY A 733 -15.91 -17.40 33.28
N THR A 734 -15.26 -16.26 33.25
CA THR A 734 -14.83 -15.61 31.99
C THR A 734 -13.32 -15.70 31.84
N ILE A 735 -12.89 -16.28 30.72
CA ILE A 735 -11.49 -16.45 30.34
C ILE A 735 -11.14 -15.38 29.33
N ARG A 736 -10.08 -14.64 29.60
CA ARG A 736 -9.52 -13.64 28.66
C ARG A 736 -8.44 -14.29 27.80
N ILE A 737 -8.60 -14.27 26.49
CA ILE A 737 -7.64 -14.78 25.50
C ILE A 737 -7.04 -13.59 24.76
N ALA A 738 -5.74 -13.40 24.83
CA ALA A 738 -5.06 -12.29 24.20
C ALA A 738 -3.75 -12.73 23.53
N TRP A 739 -3.43 -12.11 22.40
CA TRP A 739 -2.14 -12.25 21.77
C TRP A 739 -1.10 -11.36 22.45
N VAL A 740 0.06 -11.92 22.81
CA VAL A 740 1.08 -11.23 23.61
C VAL A 740 2.44 -11.31 22.91
N SER A 741 2.95 -10.16 22.46
CA SER A 741 4.30 -10.07 21.85
C SER A 741 5.38 -10.49 22.85
N PRO A 742 6.35 -11.34 22.48
CA PRO A 742 7.50 -11.64 23.31
C PRO A 742 8.29 -10.38 23.70
N LEU A 743 8.75 -10.33 24.96
CA LEU A 743 9.48 -9.15 25.49
C LEU A 743 10.74 -8.80 24.68
N TRP A 744 11.45 -9.79 24.14
CA TRP A 744 12.64 -9.55 23.36
C TRP A 744 12.37 -8.78 22.05
N TRP A 745 11.13 -8.81 21.52
CA TRP A 745 10.75 -7.98 20.36
C TRP A 745 10.84 -6.49 20.69
N ARG A 746 10.55 -6.10 21.96
CA ARG A 746 10.74 -4.71 22.43
C ARG A 746 12.21 -4.29 22.39
N GLY A 747 13.13 -5.25 22.63
CA GLY A 747 14.56 -5.02 22.44
C GLY A 747 14.94 -4.72 20.99
N CYS A 748 14.33 -5.42 20.03
CA CYS A 748 14.52 -5.20 18.61
C CYS A 748 13.97 -3.82 18.16
N GLU A 749 12.81 -3.42 18.69
CA GLU A 749 12.21 -2.10 18.45
C GLU A 749 13.12 -0.98 19.00
N ALA A 750 13.62 -1.13 20.21
CA ALA A 750 14.56 -0.19 20.82
C ALA A 750 15.86 -0.07 20.01
N LEU A 751 16.42 -1.19 19.53
CA LEU A 751 17.61 -1.19 18.66
C LEU A 751 17.36 -0.38 17.39
N SER A 752 16.22 -0.61 16.71
CA SER A 752 15.91 0.10 15.48
C SER A 752 15.69 1.60 15.71
N LEU A 753 15.03 1.97 16.79
CA LEU A 753 14.84 3.37 17.19
C LEU A 753 16.19 4.05 17.47
N LEU A 754 17.08 3.40 18.21
CA LEU A 754 18.43 3.92 18.51
C LEU A 754 19.27 4.09 17.23
N CYS A 755 19.19 3.15 16.28
CA CYS A 755 19.85 3.27 14.98
C CYS A 755 19.29 4.45 14.17
N ALA A 756 17.97 4.66 14.18
CA ALA A 756 17.33 5.77 13.48
C ALA A 756 17.72 7.12 14.11
N LEU A 757 17.63 7.27 15.44
CA LEU A 757 17.99 8.49 16.17
C LEU A 757 19.49 8.80 16.02
N GLY A 758 20.36 7.79 16.13
CA GLY A 758 21.80 7.94 15.95
C GLY A 758 22.17 8.39 14.52
N SER A 759 21.44 7.89 13.53
CA SER A 759 21.60 8.30 12.13
C SER A 759 21.15 9.74 11.92
N LEU A 760 20.01 10.12 12.45
CA LEU A 760 19.47 11.48 12.40
C LEU A 760 20.44 12.48 13.07
N ALA A 761 20.88 12.21 14.28
CA ALA A 761 21.85 13.05 15.00
C ALA A 761 23.15 13.25 14.19
N ARG A 762 23.61 12.21 13.50
CA ARG A 762 24.81 12.27 12.67
C ARG A 762 24.62 13.13 11.40
N VAL A 763 23.42 13.12 10.81
CA VAL A 763 23.05 13.98 9.69
C VAL A 763 22.98 15.44 10.12
N LEU A 764 22.31 15.75 11.25
CA LEU A 764 22.15 17.10 11.78
C LEU A 764 23.50 17.73 12.16
N ARG A 765 24.36 17.05 12.91
CA ARG A 765 25.70 17.54 13.28
C ARG A 765 26.59 17.87 12.07
N ARG A 766 26.38 17.23 10.92
CA ARG A 766 27.10 17.56 9.70
C ARG A 766 26.58 18.83 9.04
N ARG A 767 25.26 19.05 9.10
CA ARG A 767 24.65 20.28 8.58
C ARG A 767 25.17 21.50 9.33
N ASP A 768 25.25 21.42 10.66
CA ASP A 768 25.76 22.51 11.50
C ASP A 768 27.23 22.83 11.20
N ARG A 769 28.07 21.81 11.02
CA ARG A 769 29.47 22.00 10.62
C ARG A 769 29.64 22.60 9.22
N ALA A 770 28.74 22.30 8.30
CA ALA A 770 28.76 22.89 6.96
C ALA A 770 28.27 24.35 6.95
N HIS A 771 27.43 24.75 7.91
CA HIS A 771 26.99 26.14 8.09
C HIS A 771 27.95 26.96 8.97
N ALA A 772 28.77 26.32 9.80
CA ALA A 772 29.75 26.95 10.69
C ALA A 772 31.16 27.10 10.06
N ALA A 773 31.37 26.56 8.87
CA ALA A 773 32.59 26.79 8.08
C ALA A 773 32.44 28.12 7.32
N PRO A 774 33.38 29.09 7.50
CA PRO A 774 33.31 30.43 6.92
C PRO A 774 33.30 30.45 5.38
#